data_f98d268e1f53416385357a500f19a66b
#
_entry.id   f98d268e1f53416385357a500f19a66b
#
_cell.length_a   1.000
_cell.length_b   1.000
_cell.length_c   1.000
_cell.angle_alpha   90.00
_cell.angle_beta   90.00
_cell.angle_gamma   90.00
#
_symmetry.space_group_name_H-M   'P 1'
#
loop_
_entity.id
_entity.type
_entity.pdbx_description
1 polymer ?
#
loop_
_entity_poly.entity_id
_entity_poly.type
_entity_poly.pdbx_seq_one_letter_code
_entity_poly.pdbx_strand_id
1 'polypeptide(L)'
;EAFRQDGLGWGGGGKADDFTDPRPDGLGPLPVERGRYRGLYLHGNQVVLSYQVAGTDVLELPGYEPGPEGSAVITRTFRIERSAGPLALAVCDVDGAASQQGSADADGLVLHGKESAVSVGLTAAPKGALLRCVDGHLRLEIPKLDFVAVFKISILKGAGGLGSHSKSSPAPLDPKSLCSGGPAHWTEPVTTAGHLNSQTPAGAAFKKFPYVLDTLDIPDNNPWHSWMRLTGLDFFPDGRAVVCTLNGDVWIASGIDDKLAKITWKRFATGLYQPLGLKVSGGEIYCLGRDQITRLHDLNGDGEADFYEDFNSGGIVHPIYNSFAFDLQQGSDGSFYYSREGLSLTPNYPGAGYVFRVSSDGSKLEPIATGLRAANGLGTGADDRVIVSDNEGQWTPASRINMLRPPVPGRPLDFFGYVPQSHRDTPPTDYDRPLCWIPHRIDTSSGGEAYIPDDRWGPYKGQWVHTSFGMSALFLLLVDESSGRDPGLVQGAVIKFPLAFDTGIMRPRFNPADGQLFVAGIGGGWQTSGTRDGGLYRVRFTGGPPPPYFPTAFHVLPHAVQFTFAAPLDRASAADEQGWAAEQWGYHWEAKYGSPDFSVKDPKKNGHDPVDIKSVTLSADGKTVTLDIPGLAPVMQMMIQPSLKAADGTPVEWECYLTINHVPGEKRIP
;
A
#
# COMPACT_ATOMS: atom_id res chain seq x y z
N GLU A 1 19.47 1.03 12.47
CA GLU A 1 20.24 -0.13 12.90
C GLU A 1 21.70 0.10 12.54
N ALA A 2 22.59 0.06 13.54
CA ALA A 2 24.02 0.05 13.26
C ALA A 2 24.42 -1.37 12.84
N PHE A 3 24.37 -1.64 11.55
CA PHE A 3 24.85 -2.90 11.00
C PHE A 3 26.35 -2.83 10.76
N ARG A 4 27.03 -3.85 11.21
CA ARG A 4 28.37 -4.19 10.77
C ARG A 4 28.26 -5.09 9.54
N GLN A 5 29.30 -5.11 8.69
CA GLN A 5 29.36 -6.01 7.53
C GLN A 5 29.22 -7.49 7.91
N ASP A 6 29.50 -7.83 9.17
CA ASP A 6 29.65 -9.18 9.70
C ASP A 6 28.87 -9.45 11.00
N GLY A 7 27.89 -8.60 11.36
CA GLY A 7 27.08 -8.81 12.56
C GLY A 7 26.23 -7.63 12.98
N LEU A 8 25.59 -7.76 14.13
CA LEU A 8 24.70 -6.74 14.71
C LEU A 8 25.50 -5.61 15.37
N GLY A 9 24.91 -4.41 15.43
CA GLY A 9 25.47 -3.26 16.14
C GLY A 9 25.42 -3.39 17.68
N TRP A 10 24.59 -4.30 18.20
CA TRP A 10 24.47 -4.60 19.62
C TRP A 10 24.61 -6.09 19.89
N GLY A 11 25.38 -6.44 20.89
CA GLY A 11 25.45 -7.77 21.47
C GLY A 11 24.30 -7.99 22.45
N GLY A 12 23.80 -9.21 22.55
CA GLY A 12 22.67 -9.54 23.41
C GLY A 12 22.23 -11.00 23.34
N GLY A 13 21.06 -11.32 23.88
CA GLY A 13 20.48 -12.67 23.79
C GLY A 13 21.10 -13.69 24.78
N GLY A 14 21.54 -13.23 25.95
CA GLY A 14 22.09 -14.06 27.01
C GLY A 14 23.63 -14.01 27.13
N LYS A 15 24.34 -13.56 26.09
CA LYS A 15 25.74 -13.22 26.10
C LYS A 15 25.93 -11.81 25.55
N ALA A 16 26.39 -10.89 26.38
CA ALA A 16 26.56 -9.48 26.00
C ALA A 16 27.56 -9.28 24.85
N ASP A 17 28.43 -10.22 24.57
CA ASP A 17 29.44 -10.18 23.52
C ASP A 17 29.08 -10.96 22.27
N ASP A 18 27.83 -11.45 22.17
CA ASP A 18 27.32 -12.13 20.96
C ASP A 18 26.71 -11.11 20.00
N PHE A 19 27.45 -10.79 18.94
CA PHE A 19 27.03 -9.91 17.83
C PHE A 19 26.54 -10.68 16.61
N THR A 20 26.42 -11.99 16.67
CA THR A 20 25.98 -12.83 15.53
C THR A 20 24.55 -12.50 15.16
N ASP A 21 24.28 -12.35 13.84
CA ASP A 21 22.93 -12.24 13.33
C ASP A 21 22.22 -13.59 13.49
N PRO A 22 21.13 -13.67 14.29
CA PRO A 22 20.42 -14.93 14.50
C PRO A 22 19.57 -15.36 13.31
N ARG A 23 19.39 -14.48 12.30
CA ARG A 23 18.58 -14.79 11.12
C ARG A 23 19.41 -15.59 10.13
N PRO A 24 18.91 -16.72 9.61
CA PRO A 24 19.69 -17.60 8.71
C PRO A 24 20.14 -16.92 7.42
N ASP A 25 19.35 -15.98 6.90
CA ASP A 25 19.56 -15.28 5.65
C ASP A 25 19.70 -13.74 5.83
N GLY A 26 19.67 -13.26 7.07
CA GLY A 26 19.74 -11.82 7.39
C GLY A 26 18.48 -11.04 7.00
N LEU A 27 17.38 -11.72 6.61
CA LEU A 27 16.17 -11.07 6.12
C LEU A 27 15.10 -10.91 7.21
N GLY A 28 14.27 -9.86 7.08
CA GLY A 28 13.16 -9.57 7.99
C GLY A 28 13.60 -8.96 9.34
N PRO A 29 12.65 -8.79 10.27
CA PRO A 29 12.92 -8.23 11.59
C PRO A 29 13.79 -9.16 12.43
N LEU A 30 14.55 -8.56 13.35
CA LEU A 30 15.25 -9.34 14.37
C LEU A 30 14.25 -10.00 15.32
N PRO A 31 14.61 -11.17 15.89
CA PRO A 31 13.87 -11.71 17.03
C PRO A 31 13.75 -10.69 18.15
N VAL A 32 12.57 -10.58 18.78
CA VAL A 32 12.24 -9.54 19.76
C VAL A 32 13.21 -9.53 20.96
N GLU A 33 13.73 -10.71 21.32
CA GLU A 33 14.74 -10.85 22.38
C GLU A 33 16.12 -10.28 22.00
N ARG A 34 16.38 -10.05 20.70
CA ARG A 34 17.60 -9.42 20.21
C ARG A 34 17.43 -7.91 20.06
N GLY A 35 16.37 -7.48 19.41
CA GLY A 35 16.12 -6.06 19.23
C GLY A 35 14.84 -5.77 18.46
N ARG A 36 14.31 -4.58 18.66
CA ARG A 36 13.16 -4.06 17.93
C ARG A 36 13.32 -2.58 17.64
N TYR A 37 13.23 -2.17 16.40
CA TYR A 37 13.08 -0.77 16.02
C TYR A 37 11.72 -0.27 16.49
N ARG A 38 11.63 0.97 16.99
CA ARG A 38 10.42 1.61 17.49
C ARG A 38 10.03 2.84 16.67
N GLY A 39 11.00 3.41 15.95
CA GLY A 39 10.79 4.62 15.18
C GLY A 39 11.86 5.68 15.42
N LEU A 40 11.57 6.89 14.95
CA LEU A 40 12.44 8.04 15.14
C LEU A 40 11.65 9.30 15.50
N TYR A 41 12.24 10.14 16.34
CA TYR A 41 11.75 11.48 16.67
C TYR A 41 12.53 12.52 15.88
N LEU A 42 11.80 13.55 15.39
CA LEU A 42 12.38 14.73 14.77
C LEU A 42 12.28 15.92 15.74
N HIS A 43 13.36 16.66 15.87
CA HIS A 43 13.38 17.90 16.64
C HIS A 43 14.28 18.93 15.94
N GLY A 44 13.68 19.74 15.07
CA GLY A 44 14.46 20.57 14.16
C GLY A 44 15.37 19.70 13.28
N ASN A 45 16.65 20.02 13.24
CA ASN A 45 17.64 19.24 12.46
C ASN A 45 18.21 18.02 13.22
N GLN A 46 17.63 17.66 14.36
CA GLN A 46 18.07 16.54 15.16
C GLN A 46 17.13 15.36 15.02
N VAL A 47 17.69 14.14 14.99
CA VAL A 47 16.93 12.88 14.91
C VAL A 47 17.30 12.04 16.13
N VAL A 48 16.28 11.58 16.87
CA VAL A 48 16.46 10.62 17.95
C VAL A 48 15.91 9.27 17.50
N LEU A 49 16.76 8.26 17.39
CA LEU A 49 16.37 6.90 17.11
C LEU A 49 15.83 6.25 18.37
N SER A 50 14.70 5.56 18.26
CA SER A 50 14.06 4.81 19.34
C SER A 50 14.04 3.32 18.99
N TYR A 51 14.60 2.48 19.87
CA TYR A 51 14.65 1.04 19.66
C TYR A 51 14.84 0.28 20.98
N GLN A 52 14.71 -1.04 20.93
CA GLN A 52 14.99 -1.93 22.05
C GLN A 52 16.16 -2.86 21.73
N VAL A 53 16.96 -3.17 22.77
CA VAL A 53 18.04 -4.15 22.74
C VAL A 53 17.85 -5.09 23.92
N ALA A 54 17.68 -6.38 23.66
CA ALA A 54 17.44 -7.39 24.69
C ALA A 54 16.35 -6.96 25.71
N GLY A 55 15.25 -6.38 25.21
CA GLY A 55 14.13 -5.88 26.00
C GLY A 55 14.38 -4.54 26.73
N THR A 56 15.54 -3.90 26.54
CA THR A 56 15.90 -2.61 27.14
C THR A 56 15.64 -1.48 26.15
N ASP A 57 14.89 -0.45 26.55
CA ASP A 57 14.62 0.72 25.71
C ASP A 57 15.86 1.60 25.59
N VAL A 58 16.15 2.03 24.38
CA VAL A 58 17.27 2.88 24.01
C VAL A 58 16.79 4.05 23.16
N LEU A 59 17.21 5.26 23.51
CA LEU A 59 17.17 6.44 22.66
C LEU A 59 18.59 6.81 22.26
N GLU A 60 18.83 7.01 20.98
CA GLU A 60 20.13 7.38 20.44
C GLU A 60 20.01 8.67 19.61
N LEU A 61 20.81 9.67 19.98
CA LEU A 61 20.97 10.93 19.24
C LEU A 61 22.34 10.90 18.53
N PRO A 62 22.38 10.60 17.22
CA PRO A 62 23.59 10.78 16.42
C PRO A 62 23.84 12.26 16.17
N GLY A 63 25.11 12.65 16.06
CA GLY A 63 25.49 14.02 15.80
C GLY A 63 26.97 14.20 15.45
N TYR A 64 27.39 15.43 15.35
CA TYR A 64 28.82 15.78 15.23
C TYR A 64 29.14 17.06 15.99
N GLU A 65 30.37 17.22 16.37
CA GLU A 65 30.92 18.41 17.04
C GLU A 65 32.22 18.86 16.34
N PRO A 66 32.53 20.17 16.33
CA PRO A 66 33.84 20.63 15.90
C PRO A 66 34.94 20.00 16.77
N GLY A 67 35.90 19.40 16.12
CA GLY A 67 37.05 18.79 16.80
C GLY A 67 38.35 19.63 16.71
N PRO A 68 39.46 19.08 17.21
CA PRO A 68 40.77 19.72 17.11
C PRO A 68 41.14 20.02 15.65
N GLU A 69 41.79 21.16 15.41
CA GLU A 69 42.32 21.58 14.09
C GLU A 69 41.27 21.64 12.97
N GLY A 70 39.97 21.84 13.33
CA GLY A 70 38.88 21.91 12.35
C GLY A 70 38.38 20.53 11.86
N SER A 71 38.78 19.44 12.53
CA SER A 71 38.24 18.12 12.26
C SER A 71 36.79 18.00 12.73
N ALA A 72 36.07 16.97 12.22
CA ALA A 72 34.73 16.63 12.70
C ALA A 72 34.79 15.45 13.68
N VAL A 73 34.25 15.60 14.87
CA VAL A 73 34.05 14.53 15.86
C VAL A 73 32.62 14.00 15.69
N ILE A 74 32.50 12.74 15.32
CA ILE A 74 31.19 12.05 15.27
C ILE A 74 30.78 11.76 16.71
N THR A 75 29.52 12.06 17.04
CA THR A 75 28.98 11.81 18.38
C THR A 75 27.78 10.89 18.32
N ARG A 76 27.65 10.04 19.34
CA ARG A 76 26.48 9.21 19.59
C ARG A 76 26.09 9.39 21.04
N THR A 77 24.95 10.03 21.30
CA THR A 77 24.47 10.23 22.69
C THR A 77 23.33 9.26 22.96
N PHE A 78 23.46 8.52 24.03
CA PHE A 78 22.53 7.47 24.42
C PHE A 78 21.79 7.85 25.69
N ARG A 79 20.51 7.49 25.73
CA ARG A 79 19.71 7.23 26.91
C ARG A 79 19.33 5.76 26.92
N ILE A 80 19.80 5.02 27.91
CA ILE A 80 19.48 3.60 28.08
C ILE A 80 18.70 3.45 29.39
N GLU A 81 17.53 2.82 29.32
CA GLU A 81 16.71 2.51 30.49
C GLU A 81 17.35 1.38 31.32
N ARG A 82 16.73 1.02 32.47
CA ARG A 82 17.19 -0.11 33.28
C ARG A 82 17.28 -1.38 32.44
N SER A 83 18.43 -2.08 32.53
CA SER A 83 18.63 -3.32 31.78
C SER A 83 18.53 -4.56 32.68
N ALA A 84 18.04 -5.66 32.12
CA ALA A 84 17.96 -6.93 32.84
C ALA A 84 19.36 -7.57 33.04
N GLY A 85 20.28 -7.29 32.14
CA GLY A 85 21.64 -7.80 32.11
C GLY A 85 22.64 -6.79 31.52
N PRO A 86 23.91 -7.18 31.38
CA PRO A 86 24.91 -6.38 30.70
C PRO A 86 24.58 -6.27 29.19
N LEU A 87 25.02 -5.17 28.56
CA LEU A 87 24.87 -4.89 27.15
C LEU A 87 26.25 -4.64 26.51
N ALA A 88 26.38 -4.85 25.23
CA ALA A 88 27.57 -4.47 24.48
C ALA A 88 27.20 -3.78 23.17
N LEU A 89 27.88 -2.66 22.90
CA LEU A 89 27.66 -1.84 21.70
C LEU A 89 28.90 -1.89 20.81
N ALA A 90 28.74 -2.21 19.55
CA ALA A 90 29.75 -2.03 18.52
C ALA A 90 29.96 -0.53 18.26
N VAL A 91 31.17 -0.03 18.44
CA VAL A 91 31.47 1.39 18.29
C VAL A 91 32.04 1.71 16.92
N CYS A 92 33.15 1.05 16.56
CA CYS A 92 33.76 1.16 15.23
C CYS A 92 34.71 -0.02 14.97
N ASP A 93 35.07 -0.20 13.71
CA ASP A 93 36.11 -1.14 13.25
C ASP A 93 37.35 -0.36 12.78
N VAL A 94 38.52 -0.85 13.15
CA VAL A 94 39.82 -0.25 12.80
C VAL A 94 40.74 -1.37 12.32
N ASP A 95 40.88 -1.54 11.02
CA ASP A 95 41.65 -2.63 10.42
C ASP A 95 43.11 -2.62 10.88
N GLY A 96 43.60 -3.76 11.37
CA GLY A 96 44.94 -3.95 11.86
C GLY A 96 45.21 -3.37 13.22
N ALA A 97 44.24 -2.81 13.94
CA ALA A 97 44.43 -2.35 15.31
C ALA A 97 44.69 -3.52 16.26
N ALA A 98 45.65 -3.35 17.13
CA ALA A 98 45.96 -4.34 18.16
C ALA A 98 44.86 -4.43 19.23
N SER A 99 44.66 -5.63 19.78
CA SER A 99 43.72 -5.82 20.88
C SER A 99 44.18 -5.03 22.11
N GLN A 100 43.30 -4.19 22.65
CA GLN A 100 43.55 -3.36 23.80
C GLN A 100 42.27 -3.03 24.57
N GLN A 101 42.42 -2.58 25.81
CA GLN A 101 41.28 -2.20 26.65
C GLN A 101 41.59 -0.83 27.32
N GLY A 102 40.53 -0.01 27.39
CA GLY A 102 40.54 1.28 28.07
C GLY A 102 39.38 1.40 29.05
N SER A 103 39.64 2.03 30.21
CA SER A 103 38.57 2.39 31.14
C SER A 103 37.75 3.53 30.60
N ALA A 104 36.44 3.57 30.91
CA ALA A 104 35.54 4.67 30.60
C ALA A 104 35.98 6.03 31.21
N ASP A 105 36.75 5.97 32.30
CA ASP A 105 37.26 7.16 33.02
C ASP A 105 38.61 7.69 32.47
N ALA A 106 39.19 7.00 31.47
CA ALA A 106 40.46 7.39 30.86
C ALA A 106 40.24 8.50 29.79
N ASP A 107 41.35 9.12 29.36
CA ASP A 107 41.38 10.18 28.31
C ASP A 107 40.92 9.71 26.90
N GLY A 108 40.19 8.61 26.83
CA GLY A 108 39.77 7.93 25.61
C GLY A 108 40.76 6.83 25.21
N LEU A 109 40.36 6.08 24.17
CA LEU A 109 41.16 5.01 23.59
C LEU A 109 41.61 5.42 22.18
N VAL A 110 42.90 5.32 21.90
CA VAL A 110 43.44 5.54 20.54
C VAL A 110 43.80 4.21 19.94
N LEU A 111 43.18 3.91 18.81
CA LEU A 111 43.42 2.71 18.02
C LEU A 111 44.24 3.06 16.79
N HIS A 112 45.39 2.42 16.61
CA HIS A 112 46.24 2.59 15.43
C HIS A 112 45.97 1.47 14.44
N GLY A 113 45.29 1.79 13.35
CA GLY A 113 45.05 0.89 12.23
C GLY A 113 46.10 1.01 11.13
N LYS A 114 45.96 0.18 10.07
CA LYS A 114 46.86 0.19 8.91
C LYS A 114 46.87 1.52 8.15
N GLU A 115 45.72 2.15 8.02
CA GLU A 115 45.56 3.36 7.19
C GLU A 115 45.41 4.64 8.03
N SER A 116 44.82 4.55 9.20
CA SER A 116 44.56 5.71 10.05
C SER A 116 44.39 5.34 11.52
N ALA A 117 44.62 6.29 12.41
CA ALA A 117 44.24 6.15 13.81
C ALA A 117 42.78 6.57 14.02
N VAL A 118 42.13 5.97 15.03
CA VAL A 118 40.78 6.35 15.50
C VAL A 118 40.86 6.57 17.01
N SER A 119 40.42 7.74 17.46
CA SER A 119 40.30 8.07 18.88
C SER A 119 38.83 8.00 19.30
N VAL A 120 38.55 7.31 20.40
CA VAL A 120 37.21 7.18 20.97
C VAL A 120 37.21 7.63 22.42
N GLY A 121 36.35 8.56 22.78
CA GLY A 121 36.17 9.07 24.14
C GLY A 121 34.73 8.84 24.63
N LEU A 122 34.60 8.77 25.97
CA LEU A 122 33.28 8.66 26.60
C LEU A 122 33.08 9.86 27.54
N THR A 123 31.85 10.38 27.56
CA THR A 123 31.44 11.44 28.51
C THR A 123 30.24 10.93 29.31
N ALA A 124 30.35 11.00 30.65
CA ALA A 124 29.33 10.53 31.61
C ALA A 124 28.98 9.03 31.46
N ALA A 125 29.95 8.20 31.10
CA ALA A 125 29.73 6.75 30.93
C ALA A 125 29.22 6.10 32.23
N PRO A 126 28.41 5.04 32.15
CA PRO A 126 27.98 4.26 33.30
C PRO A 126 29.20 3.70 34.06
N LYS A 127 29.14 3.70 35.40
CA LYS A 127 30.22 3.16 36.23
C LYS A 127 30.49 1.69 35.85
N GLY A 128 31.75 1.39 35.56
CA GLY A 128 32.18 0.06 35.16
C GLY A 128 32.05 -0.23 33.68
N ALA A 129 31.64 0.74 32.85
CA ALA A 129 31.66 0.59 31.40
C ALA A 129 33.11 0.53 30.88
N LEU A 130 33.39 -0.31 29.88
CA LEU A 130 34.71 -0.57 29.32
C LEU A 130 34.72 -0.49 27.82
N LEU A 131 35.71 0.23 27.25
CA LEU A 131 36.03 0.14 25.83
C LEU A 131 36.99 -1.04 25.61
N ARG A 132 36.64 -1.98 24.77
CA ARG A 132 37.47 -3.13 24.45
C ARG A 132 37.59 -3.29 22.93
N CYS A 133 38.83 -3.27 22.44
CA CYS A 133 39.15 -3.64 21.08
C CYS A 133 39.64 -5.08 21.03
N VAL A 134 39.05 -5.90 20.17
CA VAL A 134 39.47 -7.27 19.90
C VAL A 134 39.54 -7.41 18.38
N ASP A 135 40.72 -7.75 17.86
CA ASP A 135 40.99 -7.96 16.43
C ASP A 135 40.48 -6.82 15.53
N GLY A 136 40.67 -5.57 15.97
CA GLY A 136 40.25 -4.37 15.26
C GLY A 136 38.80 -3.96 15.48
N HIS A 137 38.01 -4.72 16.21
CA HIS A 137 36.60 -4.43 16.53
C HIS A 137 36.47 -3.75 17.89
N LEU A 138 36.17 -2.45 17.91
CA LEU A 138 35.95 -1.72 19.17
C LEU A 138 34.51 -1.83 19.62
N ARG A 139 34.30 -2.27 20.85
CA ARG A 139 33.00 -2.34 21.51
C ARG A 139 33.02 -1.61 22.83
N LEU A 140 31.86 -1.08 23.24
CA LEU A 140 31.57 -0.59 24.57
C LEU A 140 30.81 -1.66 25.35
N GLU A 141 31.43 -2.19 26.40
CA GLU A 141 30.80 -3.13 27.33
C GLU A 141 30.14 -2.30 28.44
N ILE A 142 28.83 -2.49 28.62
CA ILE A 142 28.01 -1.76 29.59
C ILE A 142 27.51 -2.77 30.63
N PRO A 143 27.82 -2.57 31.93
CA PRO A 143 27.33 -3.46 32.98
C PRO A 143 25.79 -3.36 33.06
N LYS A 144 25.17 -4.29 33.79
CA LYS A 144 23.75 -4.19 34.11
C LYS A 144 23.44 -2.82 34.70
N LEU A 145 22.41 -2.16 34.18
CA LEU A 145 21.96 -0.83 34.59
C LEU A 145 20.78 -0.96 35.55
N ASP A 146 20.97 -0.53 36.81
CA ASP A 146 19.87 -0.44 37.78
C ASP A 146 19.09 0.89 37.67
N PHE A 147 19.66 1.88 36.97
CA PHE A 147 19.11 3.22 36.75
C PHE A 147 19.28 3.62 35.28
N VAL A 148 18.55 4.65 34.84
CA VAL A 148 18.74 5.28 33.53
C VAL A 148 20.18 5.80 33.41
N ALA A 149 20.83 5.50 32.30
CA ALA A 149 22.13 6.03 31.95
C ALA A 149 22.00 6.96 30.73
N VAL A 150 22.60 8.16 30.87
CA VAL A 150 22.75 9.11 29.75
C VAL A 150 24.23 9.38 29.56
N PHE A 151 24.78 9.05 28.40
CA PHE A 151 26.21 9.20 28.11
C PHE A 151 26.44 9.47 26.61
N LYS A 152 27.65 9.95 26.27
CA LYS A 152 28.05 10.27 24.91
C LYS A 152 29.34 9.53 24.54
N ILE A 153 29.34 8.98 23.30
CA ILE A 153 30.53 8.46 22.62
C ILE A 153 30.99 9.50 21.62
N SER A 154 32.26 9.86 21.63
CA SER A 154 32.89 10.76 20.66
C SER A 154 33.94 9.98 19.87
N ILE A 155 33.89 10.05 18.54
CA ILE A 155 34.75 9.31 17.61
C ILE A 155 35.46 10.31 16.68
N LEU A 156 36.79 10.28 16.68
CA LEU A 156 37.62 11.09 15.79
C LEU A 156 38.53 10.19 14.95
N LYS A 157 38.42 10.30 13.61
CA LYS A 157 39.35 9.66 12.68
C LYS A 157 40.52 10.60 12.38
N GLY A 158 41.78 10.12 12.57
CA GLY A 158 43.01 10.86 12.30
C GLY A 158 44.03 10.72 13.41
N ALA A 159 45.26 11.19 13.17
CA ALA A 159 46.40 11.06 14.11
C ALA A 159 46.30 12.00 15.32
N GLY A 160 45.41 12.99 15.31
CA GLY A 160 45.40 14.08 16.30
C GLY A 160 44.80 13.75 17.66
N GLY A 161 44.28 12.57 17.91
CA GLY A 161 43.66 12.17 19.18
C GLY A 161 42.58 13.14 19.71
N LEU A 162 41.63 12.65 20.51
CA LEU A 162 40.60 13.50 21.12
C LEU A 162 41.22 14.41 22.26
N GLY A 163 42.38 14.03 22.80
CA GLY A 163 43.07 14.78 23.85
C GLY A 163 42.15 15.21 25.00
N SER A 164 42.17 16.50 25.33
CA SER A 164 41.30 17.09 26.36
C SER A 164 39.85 17.29 25.88
N HIS A 165 39.53 17.05 24.60
CA HIS A 165 38.19 17.31 24.04
C HIS A 165 37.10 16.53 24.78
N SER A 166 37.32 15.26 25.11
CA SER A 166 36.35 14.47 25.86
C SER A 166 36.11 14.99 27.28
N LYS A 167 37.15 15.58 27.94
CA LYS A 167 37.04 16.16 29.28
C LYS A 167 36.40 17.56 29.28
N SER A 168 36.58 18.33 28.23
CA SER A 168 36.00 19.66 28.09
C SER A 168 34.60 19.65 27.42
N SER A 169 34.17 18.50 26.94
CA SER A 169 32.84 18.34 26.33
C SER A 169 31.74 18.60 27.35
N PRO A 170 30.70 19.36 27.01
CA PRO A 170 29.58 19.58 27.92
C PRO A 170 28.90 18.26 28.29
N ALA A 171 28.17 18.24 29.40
CA ALA A 171 27.35 17.10 29.78
C ALA A 171 26.44 16.69 28.61
N PRO A 172 26.27 15.37 28.36
CA PRO A 172 25.44 14.90 27.26
C PRO A 172 24.00 15.37 27.43
N LEU A 173 23.41 15.91 26.33
CA LEU A 173 21.99 16.21 26.28
C LEU A 173 21.22 14.92 26.41
N ASP A 174 20.23 14.84 27.31
CA ASP A 174 19.35 13.68 27.38
C ASP A 174 18.47 13.60 26.11
N PRO A 175 18.60 12.57 25.25
CA PRO A 175 17.79 12.45 24.04
C PRO A 175 16.28 12.51 24.30
N LYS A 176 15.82 12.12 25.50
CA LYS A 176 14.41 12.18 25.88
C LYS A 176 13.83 13.60 25.82
N SER A 177 14.65 14.63 26.04
CA SER A 177 14.21 16.02 25.95
C SER A 177 13.81 16.48 24.55
N LEU A 178 14.22 15.73 23.52
CA LEU A 178 13.92 15.98 22.11
C LEU A 178 12.73 15.16 21.57
N CYS A 179 12.07 14.38 22.43
CA CYS A 179 11.03 13.45 22.02
C CYS A 179 9.59 14.00 22.22
N SER A 180 9.40 15.31 22.26
CA SER A 180 8.10 15.95 22.49
C SER A 180 7.66 16.88 21.36
N GLY A 181 8.26 16.75 20.21
CA GLY A 181 8.07 17.66 19.07
C GLY A 181 9.09 18.78 19.02
N GLY A 182 9.46 19.17 17.84
CA GLY A 182 10.39 20.24 17.52
C GLY A 182 9.72 21.44 16.87
N PRO A 183 10.50 22.44 16.44
CA PRO A 183 9.95 23.53 15.62
C PRO A 183 9.58 23.04 14.24
N ALA A 184 8.45 23.50 13.71
CA ALA A 184 7.99 23.18 12.37
C ALA A 184 9.01 23.59 11.29
N HIS A 185 9.15 22.73 10.26
CA HIS A 185 10.04 22.95 9.12
C HIS A 185 9.31 23.59 7.93
N TRP A 186 8.02 23.30 7.77
CA TRP A 186 7.22 23.66 6.59
C TRP A 186 6.02 24.50 7.00
N THR A 187 6.29 25.69 7.59
CA THR A 187 5.27 26.57 8.19
C THR A 187 4.33 27.16 7.16
N GLU A 188 4.79 27.39 5.93
CA GLU A 188 4.02 28.05 4.89
C GLU A 188 3.22 27.04 4.07
N PRO A 189 1.87 27.11 4.10
CA PRO A 189 1.05 26.26 3.24
C PRO A 189 1.11 26.70 1.78
N VAL A 190 0.96 25.74 0.86
CA VAL A 190 0.78 26.02 -0.57
C VAL A 190 -0.70 26.07 -0.90
N THR A 191 -1.13 27.09 -1.67
CA THR A 191 -2.54 27.23 -2.09
C THR A 191 -2.66 26.92 -3.58
N THR A 192 -3.62 26.08 -3.93
CA THR A 192 -4.03 25.77 -5.29
C THR A 192 -5.54 25.98 -5.43
N ALA A 193 -6.08 25.67 -6.60
CA ALA A 193 -7.51 25.63 -6.87
C ALA A 193 -7.91 24.25 -7.43
N GLY A 194 -9.15 24.07 -7.74
CA GLY A 194 -9.65 22.96 -8.55
C GLY A 194 -10.49 23.48 -9.71
N HIS A 195 -10.72 22.60 -10.66
CA HIS A 195 -11.47 22.91 -11.87
C HIS A 195 -12.73 22.06 -11.90
N LEU A 196 -13.88 22.72 -11.71
CA LEU A 196 -15.17 22.06 -11.82
C LEU A 196 -15.48 21.80 -13.30
N ASN A 197 -15.77 20.56 -13.61
CA ASN A 197 -16.25 20.21 -14.95
C ASN A 197 -17.78 20.15 -14.97
N SER A 198 -18.36 20.85 -15.89
CA SER A 198 -19.81 20.81 -16.16
C SER A 198 -20.18 19.99 -17.41
N GLN A 199 -19.16 19.51 -18.14
CA GLN A 199 -19.37 18.78 -19.37
C GLN A 199 -19.53 17.29 -19.09
N THR A 200 -20.57 16.71 -19.67
CA THR A 200 -20.71 15.25 -19.72
C THR A 200 -19.75 14.67 -20.77
N PRO A 201 -19.42 13.38 -20.66
CA PRO A 201 -18.62 12.72 -21.68
C PRO A 201 -19.21 12.86 -23.09
N ALA A 202 -18.33 12.77 -24.09
CA ALA A 202 -18.77 12.88 -25.49
C ALA A 202 -19.68 11.71 -25.92
N GLY A 203 -20.65 11.99 -26.78
CA GLY A 203 -21.56 11.00 -27.35
C GLY A 203 -23.03 11.19 -26.93
N ALA A 204 -23.95 10.73 -27.78
CA ALA A 204 -25.38 10.87 -27.55
C ALA A 204 -25.86 10.12 -26.31
N ALA A 205 -25.28 8.95 -26.05
CA ALA A 205 -25.59 8.10 -24.90
C ALA A 205 -25.23 8.77 -23.56
N PHE A 206 -24.29 9.74 -23.53
CA PHE A 206 -23.79 10.33 -22.29
C PHE A 206 -24.25 11.77 -22.04
N LYS A 207 -25.15 12.33 -22.86
CA LYS A 207 -25.64 13.71 -22.70
C LYS A 207 -26.27 14.02 -21.35
N LYS A 208 -26.81 13.00 -20.67
CA LYS A 208 -27.40 13.11 -19.34
C LYS A 208 -26.63 12.27 -18.31
N PHE A 209 -25.38 11.91 -18.60
CA PHE A 209 -24.58 11.09 -17.69
C PHE A 209 -24.36 11.85 -16.38
N PRO A 210 -24.71 11.27 -15.22
CA PRO A 210 -24.77 12.01 -13.97
C PRO A 210 -23.42 12.16 -13.26
N TYR A 211 -22.32 11.77 -13.88
CA TYR A 211 -20.98 11.88 -13.30
C TYR A 211 -20.10 12.80 -14.12
N VAL A 212 -19.39 13.67 -13.45
CA VAL A 212 -18.40 14.58 -14.04
C VAL A 212 -17.08 14.42 -13.32
N LEU A 213 -15.99 14.74 -14.04
CA LEU A 213 -14.63 14.65 -13.51
C LEU A 213 -14.13 16.04 -13.18
N ASP A 214 -14.09 16.39 -11.89
CA ASP A 214 -13.42 17.61 -11.43
C ASP A 214 -11.94 17.31 -11.18
N THR A 215 -11.05 18.27 -11.46
CA THR A 215 -9.61 18.16 -11.21
C THR A 215 -9.22 19.05 -10.05
N LEU A 216 -8.45 18.53 -9.09
CA LEU A 216 -7.84 19.31 -8.03
C LEU A 216 -6.37 19.55 -8.39
N ASP A 217 -5.96 20.82 -8.49
CA ASP A 217 -4.56 21.13 -8.74
C ASP A 217 -3.74 20.76 -7.52
N ILE A 218 -2.71 19.95 -7.76
CA ILE A 218 -1.74 19.55 -6.75
C ILE A 218 -0.59 20.57 -6.70
N PRO A 219 0.14 20.70 -5.58
CA PRO A 219 1.19 21.71 -5.42
C PRO A 219 2.48 21.32 -6.13
N ASP A 220 2.46 21.20 -7.47
CA ASP A 220 3.64 20.83 -8.28
C ASP A 220 4.78 21.85 -8.13
N ASN A 221 4.44 23.14 -7.98
CA ASN A 221 5.40 24.22 -7.79
C ASN A 221 5.57 24.59 -6.31
N ASN A 222 5.80 23.59 -5.45
CA ASN A 222 6.01 23.82 -4.02
C ASN A 222 7.45 24.29 -3.72
N PRO A 223 7.68 25.05 -2.61
CA PRO A 223 8.99 25.63 -2.27
C PRO A 223 10.09 24.58 -2.00
N TRP A 224 9.72 23.37 -1.69
CA TRP A 224 10.64 22.29 -1.32
C TRP A 224 11.00 21.39 -2.51
N HIS A 225 10.52 21.69 -3.73
CA HIS A 225 10.72 20.90 -4.93
C HIS A 225 10.31 19.44 -4.75
N SER A 226 9.32 19.19 -3.90
CA SER A 226 8.74 17.88 -3.70
C SER A 226 7.99 17.45 -4.95
N TRP A 227 8.31 16.28 -5.46
CA TRP A 227 7.67 15.74 -6.66
C TRP A 227 6.33 15.09 -6.32
N MET A 228 5.23 15.67 -6.79
CA MET A 228 3.87 15.33 -6.41
C MET A 228 3.31 14.11 -7.17
N ARG A 229 3.98 12.99 -7.12
CA ARG A 229 3.53 11.70 -7.65
C ARG A 229 2.68 10.97 -6.61
N LEU A 230 1.35 11.15 -6.66
CA LEU A 230 0.42 10.71 -5.61
C LEU A 230 0.18 9.20 -5.66
N THR A 231 0.52 8.49 -4.60
CA THR A 231 0.47 7.03 -4.50
C THR A 231 -0.41 6.49 -3.38
N GLY A 232 -0.91 7.36 -2.53
CA GLY A 232 -1.89 7.05 -1.48
C GLY A 232 -2.84 8.21 -1.29
N LEU A 233 -4.06 7.89 -0.86
CA LEU A 233 -5.13 8.85 -0.58
C LEU A 233 -6.00 8.28 0.54
N ASP A 234 -6.36 9.11 1.49
CA ASP A 234 -7.48 8.87 2.41
C ASP A 234 -8.00 10.21 2.96
N PHE A 235 -9.01 10.18 3.81
CA PHE A 235 -9.66 11.37 4.34
C PHE A 235 -9.78 11.32 5.86
N PHE A 236 -9.63 12.49 6.49
CA PHE A 236 -10.15 12.70 7.83
C PHE A 236 -11.69 12.76 7.79
N PRO A 237 -12.37 12.49 8.93
CA PRO A 237 -13.83 12.59 9.00
C PRO A 237 -14.39 13.97 8.64
N ASP A 238 -13.59 15.02 8.78
CA ASP A 238 -13.95 16.41 8.43
C ASP A 238 -13.79 16.74 6.95
N GLY A 239 -13.37 15.80 6.12
CA GLY A 239 -13.22 15.94 4.68
C GLY A 239 -11.86 16.44 4.20
N ARG A 240 -10.91 16.71 5.11
CA ARG A 240 -9.52 16.98 4.70
C ARG A 240 -8.91 15.71 4.09
N ALA A 241 -8.30 15.87 2.92
CA ALA A 241 -7.60 14.77 2.27
C ALA A 241 -6.16 14.63 2.80
N VAL A 242 -5.71 13.40 2.90
CA VAL A 242 -4.31 13.06 3.14
C VAL A 242 -3.80 12.30 1.93
N VAL A 243 -2.67 12.72 1.39
CA VAL A 243 -2.01 12.03 0.28
C VAL A 243 -0.57 11.71 0.62
N CYS A 244 -0.05 10.59 0.12
CA CYS A 244 1.39 10.34 0.10
C CYS A 244 1.92 10.34 -1.33
N THR A 245 3.22 10.62 -1.48
CA THR A 245 3.91 10.62 -2.76
C THR A 245 4.91 9.47 -2.84
N LEU A 246 5.19 8.97 -4.04
CA LEU A 246 6.21 7.94 -4.26
C LEU A 246 7.59 8.34 -3.72
N ASN A 247 7.85 9.64 -3.64
CA ASN A 247 9.12 10.20 -3.19
C ASN A 247 9.23 10.31 -1.66
N GLY A 248 8.19 9.93 -0.92
CA GLY A 248 8.23 9.78 0.54
C GLY A 248 7.60 10.89 1.34
N ASP A 249 6.87 11.80 0.71
CA ASP A 249 6.15 12.87 1.41
C ASP A 249 4.73 12.48 1.77
N VAL A 250 4.21 13.09 2.83
CA VAL A 250 2.78 13.10 3.19
C VAL A 250 2.30 14.54 3.26
N TRP A 251 1.15 14.80 2.62
CA TRP A 251 0.54 16.12 2.56
C TRP A 251 -0.91 16.06 3.02
N ILE A 252 -1.36 17.12 3.68
CA ILE A 252 -2.76 17.33 4.08
C ILE A 252 -3.35 18.44 3.26
N ALA A 253 -4.46 18.15 2.57
CA ALA A 253 -5.21 19.15 1.78
C ALA A 253 -6.51 19.50 2.49
N SER A 254 -6.78 20.78 2.66
CA SER A 254 -8.00 21.33 3.24
C SER A 254 -8.69 22.32 2.29
N GLY A 255 -9.95 22.68 2.57
CA GLY A 255 -10.72 23.56 1.70
C GLY A 255 -11.31 22.85 0.47
N ILE A 256 -11.45 21.53 0.54
CA ILE A 256 -12.11 20.71 -0.49
C ILE A 256 -13.63 20.86 -0.30
N ASP A 257 -14.20 21.87 -0.95
CA ASP A 257 -15.63 22.18 -0.93
C ASP A 257 -16.28 21.96 -2.31
N ASP A 258 -17.54 22.31 -2.44
CA ASP A 258 -18.27 22.20 -3.72
C ASP A 258 -17.66 23.04 -4.84
N LYS A 259 -17.01 24.16 -4.53
CA LYS A 259 -16.47 25.11 -5.48
C LYS A 259 -15.03 24.84 -5.87
N LEU A 260 -14.27 24.15 -5.01
CA LEU A 260 -12.83 23.91 -5.16
C LEU A 260 -12.01 25.20 -5.39
N ALA A 261 -12.53 26.36 -4.97
CA ALA A 261 -11.94 27.63 -5.31
C ALA A 261 -10.59 27.90 -4.63
N LYS A 262 -10.37 27.26 -3.49
CA LYS A 262 -9.14 27.42 -2.71
C LYS A 262 -8.85 26.12 -1.95
N ILE A 263 -7.80 25.43 -2.36
CA ILE A 263 -7.30 24.21 -1.68
C ILE A 263 -5.98 24.57 -1.02
N THR A 264 -5.87 24.31 0.28
CA THR A 264 -4.67 24.62 1.06
C THR A 264 -3.94 23.31 1.40
N TRP A 265 -2.69 23.21 0.97
CA TRP A 265 -1.83 22.05 1.16
C TRP A 265 -0.77 22.34 2.21
N LYS A 266 -0.69 21.48 3.24
CA LYS A 266 0.38 21.49 4.22
C LYS A 266 1.20 20.21 4.09
N ARG A 267 2.52 20.33 3.97
CA ARG A 267 3.43 19.18 4.04
C ARG A 267 3.45 18.71 5.49
N PHE A 268 3.14 17.44 5.71
CA PHE A 268 3.00 16.87 7.05
C PHE A 268 4.19 16.00 7.44
N ALA A 269 4.75 15.23 6.51
CA ALA A 269 5.89 14.35 6.74
C ALA A 269 6.71 14.17 5.47
N THR A 270 7.96 13.70 5.62
CA THR A 270 8.85 13.34 4.50
C THR A 270 9.78 12.20 4.90
N GLY A 271 10.53 11.66 3.94
CA GLY A 271 11.58 10.66 4.18
C GLY A 271 11.07 9.21 4.27
N LEU A 272 9.81 8.95 3.95
CA LEU A 272 9.27 7.60 3.89
C LEU A 272 9.80 6.85 2.65
N TYR A 273 9.96 5.52 2.76
CA TYR A 273 10.54 4.73 1.69
C TYR A 273 9.49 4.29 0.67
N GLN A 274 9.33 5.07 -0.41
CA GLN A 274 8.45 4.80 -1.54
C GLN A 274 7.06 4.30 -1.13
N PRO A 275 6.29 5.10 -0.39
CA PRO A 275 4.97 4.68 0.06
C PRO A 275 4.00 4.57 -1.11
N LEU A 276 3.19 3.49 -1.11
CA LEU A 276 2.15 3.20 -2.10
C LEU A 276 0.80 2.92 -1.45
N GLY A 277 0.65 3.21 -0.17
CA GLY A 277 -0.60 3.10 0.58
C GLY A 277 -0.65 4.06 1.75
N LEU A 278 -1.85 4.50 2.08
CA LEU A 278 -2.11 5.41 3.18
C LEU A 278 -3.50 5.16 3.76
N LYS A 279 -3.62 5.26 5.08
CA LYS A 279 -4.89 5.15 5.80
C LYS A 279 -4.96 6.16 6.95
N VAL A 280 -6.12 6.80 7.12
CA VAL A 280 -6.45 7.59 8.30
C VAL A 280 -7.31 6.73 9.21
N SER A 281 -6.87 6.53 10.44
CA SER A 281 -7.59 5.75 11.45
C SER A 281 -7.45 6.37 12.83
N GLY A 282 -8.57 6.58 13.52
CA GLY A 282 -8.57 7.20 14.85
C GLY A 282 -7.99 8.62 14.89
N GLY A 283 -7.93 9.33 13.78
CA GLY A 283 -7.32 10.65 13.64
C GLY A 283 -5.82 10.63 13.35
N GLU A 284 -5.19 9.46 13.32
CA GLU A 284 -3.78 9.24 13.00
C GLU A 284 -3.57 8.82 11.55
N ILE A 285 -2.39 9.10 11.01
CA ILE A 285 -2.02 8.75 9.63
C ILE A 285 -1.08 7.54 9.65
N TYR A 286 -1.49 6.49 8.94
CA TYR A 286 -0.69 5.29 8.70
C TYR A 286 -0.22 5.29 7.25
N CYS A 287 1.06 5.11 7.01
CA CYS A 287 1.65 5.13 5.68
C CYS A 287 2.42 3.85 5.41
N LEU A 288 2.07 3.15 4.32
CA LEU A 288 2.71 1.91 3.92
C LEU A 288 3.88 2.20 2.98
N GLY A 289 5.09 2.08 3.49
CA GLY A 289 6.33 2.06 2.72
C GLY A 289 6.68 0.66 2.20
N ARG A 290 7.80 0.55 1.49
CA ARG A 290 8.33 -0.75 1.08
C ARG A 290 8.76 -1.61 2.26
N ASP A 291 9.19 -0.99 3.34
CA ASP A 291 9.81 -1.56 4.51
C ASP A 291 8.83 -1.80 5.66
N GLN A 292 7.89 -0.88 5.87
CA GLN A 292 7.05 -0.90 7.06
C GLN A 292 5.74 -0.12 6.88
N ILE A 293 4.81 -0.33 7.80
CA ILE A 293 3.73 0.61 8.08
C ILE A 293 4.25 1.58 9.13
N THR A 294 4.34 2.86 8.77
CA THR A 294 4.73 3.94 9.68
C THR A 294 3.46 4.66 10.16
N ARG A 295 3.30 4.79 11.48
CA ARG A 295 2.30 5.67 12.08
C ARG A 295 2.95 7.02 12.38
N LEU A 296 2.32 8.09 11.91
CA LEU A 296 2.85 9.45 12.01
C LEU A 296 2.14 10.22 13.11
N HIS A 297 2.91 10.79 14.03
CA HIS A 297 2.38 11.54 15.17
C HIS A 297 2.88 12.99 15.12
N ASP A 298 1.94 13.92 15.21
CA ASP A 298 2.16 15.33 15.51
C ASP A 298 2.05 15.51 17.03
N LEU A 299 3.19 15.57 17.73
CA LEU A 299 3.25 15.54 19.18
C LEU A 299 3.01 16.92 19.83
N ASN A 300 3.26 17.99 19.09
CA ASN A 300 3.16 19.36 19.58
C ASN A 300 1.98 20.15 18.98
N GLY A 301 1.25 19.58 18.00
CA GLY A 301 0.06 20.16 17.38
C GLY A 301 0.35 21.24 16.36
N ASP A 302 1.57 21.29 15.78
CA ASP A 302 1.96 22.30 14.79
C ASP A 302 1.59 21.90 13.35
N GLY A 303 1.09 20.69 13.15
CA GLY A 303 0.66 20.11 11.87
C GLY A 303 1.80 19.51 11.06
N GLU A 304 2.90 19.09 11.70
CA GLU A 304 4.00 18.31 11.15
C GLU A 304 4.22 17.05 12.01
N ALA A 305 4.68 15.97 11.40
CA ALA A 305 4.96 14.75 12.13
C ALA A 305 6.30 14.87 12.87
N ASP A 306 6.25 14.67 14.17
CA ASP A 306 7.44 14.67 15.06
C ASP A 306 7.93 13.26 15.37
N PHE A 307 7.05 12.25 15.38
CA PHE A 307 7.41 10.86 15.65
C PHE A 307 6.90 9.95 14.54
N TYR A 308 7.82 9.25 13.93
CA TYR A 308 7.62 8.24 12.90
C TYR A 308 7.72 6.88 13.58
N GLU A 309 6.59 6.38 14.05
CA GLU A 309 6.51 5.10 14.75
C GLU A 309 6.60 3.93 13.77
N ASP A 310 7.46 2.97 14.06
CA ASP A 310 7.39 1.64 13.44
C ASP A 310 6.14 0.91 13.98
N PHE A 311 5.02 1.07 13.27
CA PHE A 311 3.81 0.36 13.62
C PHE A 311 3.92 -1.13 13.30
N ASN A 312 4.44 -1.49 12.11
CA ASN A 312 4.77 -2.86 11.76
C ASN A 312 5.83 -2.91 10.66
N SER A 313 6.98 -3.49 10.96
CA SER A 313 8.09 -3.77 10.04
C SER A 313 8.31 -5.27 9.80
N GLY A 314 7.28 -6.09 9.99
CA GLY A 314 7.36 -7.54 9.83
C GLY A 314 7.56 -8.01 8.39
N GLY A 315 7.36 -7.15 7.40
CA GLY A 315 7.48 -7.48 5.98
C GLY A 315 8.94 -7.58 5.51
N ILE A 316 9.22 -8.55 4.63
CA ILE A 316 10.55 -8.72 4.04
C ILE A 316 10.64 -7.93 2.74
N VAL A 317 11.66 -7.10 2.61
CA VAL A 317 11.96 -6.34 1.38
C VAL A 317 12.90 -7.16 0.50
N HIS A 318 12.55 -7.34 -0.78
CA HIS A 318 13.40 -8.05 -1.73
C HIS A 318 14.48 -7.10 -2.27
N PRO A 319 15.68 -7.61 -2.61
CA PRO A 319 16.75 -6.80 -3.19
C PRO A 319 16.55 -6.61 -4.72
N ILE A 320 15.31 -6.32 -5.15
CA ILE A 320 14.98 -6.06 -6.56
C ILE A 320 14.15 -4.79 -6.69
N TYR A 321 14.11 -4.21 -7.90
CA TYR A 321 13.35 -3.00 -8.17
C TYR A 321 11.86 -3.13 -7.80
N ASN A 322 11.22 -4.24 -8.18
CA ASN A 322 9.78 -4.47 -8.03
C ASN A 322 9.37 -5.03 -6.67
N SER A 323 10.08 -4.75 -5.59
CA SER A 323 9.68 -5.17 -4.23
C SER A 323 8.74 -4.18 -3.56
N PHE A 324 7.61 -3.87 -4.18
CA PHE A 324 6.65 -2.91 -3.64
C PHE A 324 5.65 -3.56 -2.66
N ALA A 325 5.19 -2.75 -1.71
CA ALA A 325 4.01 -3.01 -0.90
C ALA A 325 2.91 -2.02 -1.33
N PHE A 326 1.71 -2.54 -1.61
CA PHE A 326 0.67 -1.76 -2.26
C PHE A 326 -0.57 -1.63 -1.43
N ASP A 327 -1.16 -0.44 -1.52
CA ASP A 327 -2.38 0.00 -0.89
C ASP A 327 -2.40 -0.27 0.63
N LEU A 328 -3.22 0.39 1.36
CA LEU A 328 -3.41 0.15 2.78
C LEU A 328 -4.89 0.33 3.09
N GLN A 329 -5.52 -0.74 3.53
CA GLN A 329 -6.93 -0.77 3.89
C GLN A 329 -7.09 -1.16 5.35
N GLN A 330 -8.26 -0.90 5.93
CA GLN A 330 -8.57 -1.26 7.30
C GLN A 330 -9.92 -1.97 7.36
N GLY A 331 -9.99 -3.06 8.11
CA GLY A 331 -11.22 -3.76 8.45
C GLY A 331 -11.93 -3.14 9.66
N SER A 332 -13.14 -3.58 9.92
CA SER A 332 -13.96 -3.09 11.03
C SER A 332 -13.39 -3.42 12.41
N ASP A 333 -12.55 -4.47 12.50
CA ASP A 333 -11.83 -4.87 13.70
C ASP A 333 -10.55 -4.05 13.95
N GLY A 334 -10.27 -3.06 13.09
CA GLY A 334 -9.10 -2.22 13.15
C GLY A 334 -7.84 -2.84 12.55
N SER A 335 -7.87 -4.10 12.08
CA SER A 335 -6.74 -4.72 11.39
C SER A 335 -6.49 -4.05 10.05
N PHE A 336 -5.22 -3.99 9.65
CA PHE A 336 -4.82 -3.44 8.35
C PHE A 336 -4.54 -4.54 7.34
N TYR A 337 -4.76 -4.22 6.07
CA TYR A 337 -4.53 -5.12 4.94
C TYR A 337 -3.69 -4.42 3.87
N TYR A 338 -2.73 -5.14 3.30
CA TYR A 338 -1.95 -4.69 2.15
C TYR A 338 -1.48 -5.87 1.31
N SER A 339 -1.16 -5.63 0.05
CA SER A 339 -0.57 -6.63 -0.84
C SER A 339 0.92 -6.36 -1.05
N ARG A 340 1.66 -7.40 -1.42
CA ARG A 340 3.08 -7.29 -1.76
C ARG A 340 3.35 -7.91 -3.12
N GLU A 341 4.16 -7.21 -3.90
CA GLU A 341 4.67 -7.64 -5.21
C GLU A 341 5.18 -9.08 -5.17
N GLY A 342 4.75 -9.89 -6.16
CA GLY A 342 5.19 -11.28 -6.30
C GLY A 342 6.36 -11.45 -7.24
N LEU A 343 6.70 -10.45 -8.05
CA LEU A 343 7.87 -10.52 -8.91
C LEU A 343 9.13 -10.64 -8.07
N SER A 344 9.87 -11.73 -8.27
CA SER A 344 11.11 -12.02 -7.56
C SER A 344 12.01 -12.88 -8.44
N LEU A 345 13.31 -12.85 -8.17
CA LEU A 345 14.32 -13.64 -8.89
C LEU A 345 14.25 -15.12 -8.51
N THR A 346 13.66 -15.45 -7.36
CA THR A 346 13.55 -16.83 -6.85
C THR A 346 12.11 -17.20 -6.55
N PRO A 347 11.70 -18.44 -6.84
CA PRO A 347 10.40 -18.97 -6.40
C PRO A 347 10.27 -18.98 -4.88
N ASN A 348 9.04 -18.79 -4.40
CA ASN A 348 8.68 -18.79 -2.98
C ASN A 348 9.58 -17.89 -2.12
N TYR A 349 9.96 -16.72 -2.67
CA TYR A 349 10.75 -15.74 -1.94
C TYR A 349 9.97 -15.25 -0.71
N PRO A 350 10.57 -15.28 0.49
CA PRO A 350 9.87 -14.88 1.70
C PRO A 350 9.24 -13.50 1.59
N GLY A 351 7.94 -13.40 1.83
CA GLY A 351 7.18 -12.14 1.78
C GLY A 351 6.69 -11.71 0.39
N ALA A 352 7.03 -12.42 -0.71
CA ALA A 352 6.58 -12.07 -2.06
C ALA A 352 5.21 -12.66 -2.41
N GLY A 353 4.37 -11.91 -3.13
CA GLY A 353 3.12 -12.39 -3.69
C GLY A 353 2.04 -12.72 -2.67
N TYR A 354 2.06 -12.07 -1.52
CA TYR A 354 1.07 -12.23 -0.45
C TYR A 354 0.08 -11.06 -0.38
N VAL A 355 -1.12 -11.34 0.12
CA VAL A 355 -1.90 -10.37 0.88
C VAL A 355 -1.60 -10.58 2.36
N PHE A 356 -1.31 -9.51 3.06
CA PHE A 356 -1.04 -9.51 4.50
C PHE A 356 -2.17 -8.87 5.28
N ARG A 357 -2.40 -9.39 6.50
CA ARG A 357 -3.18 -8.78 7.56
C ARG A 357 -2.25 -8.42 8.71
N VAL A 358 -2.35 -7.18 9.19
CA VAL A 358 -1.65 -6.69 10.38
C VAL A 358 -2.68 -6.45 11.47
N SER A 359 -2.42 -6.95 12.69
CA SER A 359 -3.32 -6.72 13.83
C SER A 359 -3.49 -5.21 14.13
N SER A 360 -4.62 -4.84 14.74
CA SER A 360 -4.96 -3.44 15.05
C SER A 360 -3.93 -2.73 15.95
N ASP A 361 -3.13 -3.48 16.71
CA ASP A 361 -2.04 -2.98 17.54
C ASP A 361 -0.65 -3.03 16.85
N GLY A 362 -0.59 -3.46 15.59
CA GLY A 362 0.64 -3.59 14.82
C GLY A 362 1.56 -4.76 15.20
N SER A 363 1.19 -5.55 16.22
CA SER A 363 2.10 -6.55 16.80
C SER A 363 2.26 -7.82 15.96
N LYS A 364 1.28 -8.13 15.07
CA LYS A 364 1.22 -9.37 14.32
C LYS A 364 1.03 -9.12 12.84
N LEU A 365 1.86 -9.77 12.02
CA LEU A 365 1.75 -9.82 10.57
C LEU A 365 1.39 -11.25 10.15
N GLU A 366 0.32 -11.43 9.39
CA GLU A 366 -0.16 -12.72 8.93
C GLU A 366 -0.39 -12.70 7.40
N PRO A 367 0.17 -13.66 6.64
CA PRO A 367 -0.24 -13.86 5.26
C PRO A 367 -1.65 -14.47 5.23
N ILE A 368 -2.53 -13.95 4.36
CA ILE A 368 -3.92 -14.44 4.22
C ILE A 368 -4.26 -14.93 2.82
N ALA A 369 -3.43 -14.61 1.81
CA ALA A 369 -3.53 -15.16 0.45
C ALA A 369 -2.15 -15.16 -0.20
N THR A 370 -1.96 -16.00 -1.24
CA THR A 370 -0.71 -16.19 -1.97
C THR A 370 -0.92 -16.18 -3.48
N GLY A 371 0.17 -16.20 -4.23
CA GLY A 371 0.12 -16.37 -5.69
C GLY A 371 -0.34 -15.13 -6.43
N LEU A 372 -0.07 -13.94 -5.88
CA LEU A 372 -0.20 -12.66 -6.56
C LEU A 372 1.07 -12.34 -7.34
N ARG A 373 0.92 -11.77 -8.54
CA ARG A 373 2.04 -11.36 -9.39
C ARG A 373 2.43 -9.91 -9.17
N ALA A 374 1.51 -8.98 -9.39
CA ALA A 374 1.72 -7.53 -9.27
C ALA A 374 0.41 -6.85 -8.82
N ALA A 375 0.02 -7.12 -7.60
CA ALA A 375 -1.27 -6.72 -7.05
C ALA A 375 -1.22 -5.28 -6.51
N ASN A 376 -1.40 -4.30 -7.39
CA ASN A 376 -1.31 -2.88 -7.04
C ASN A 376 -2.52 -2.35 -6.26
N GLY A 377 -3.65 -3.04 -6.25
CA GLY A 377 -4.87 -2.53 -5.63
C GLY A 377 -5.54 -3.49 -4.65
N LEU A 378 -6.20 -2.91 -3.66
CA LEU A 378 -6.93 -3.61 -2.63
C LEU A 378 -8.10 -2.76 -2.14
N GLY A 379 -9.21 -3.41 -1.75
CA GLY A 379 -10.37 -2.76 -1.16
C GLY A 379 -10.97 -3.56 -0.02
N THR A 380 -11.55 -2.88 0.97
CA THR A 380 -12.33 -3.48 2.06
C THR A 380 -13.79 -3.05 1.99
N GLY A 381 -14.72 -3.99 2.11
CA GLY A 381 -16.16 -3.74 2.14
C GLY A 381 -16.71 -3.53 3.56
N ALA A 382 -17.98 -3.12 3.64
CA ALA A 382 -18.65 -2.88 4.92
C ALA A 382 -18.80 -4.14 5.80
N ASP A 383 -18.69 -5.31 5.22
CA ASP A 383 -18.80 -6.62 5.88
C ASP A 383 -17.43 -7.33 5.99
N ASP A 384 -16.35 -6.53 5.98
CA ASP A 384 -14.96 -7.00 6.06
C ASP A 384 -14.50 -7.90 4.89
N ARG A 385 -15.24 -7.92 3.79
CA ARG A 385 -14.75 -8.53 2.56
C ARG A 385 -13.54 -7.77 2.06
N VAL A 386 -12.49 -8.50 1.75
CA VAL A 386 -11.29 -7.96 1.12
C VAL A 386 -11.25 -8.43 -0.32
N ILE A 387 -11.08 -7.49 -1.24
CA ILE A 387 -10.83 -7.78 -2.65
C ILE A 387 -9.46 -7.24 -3.03
N VAL A 388 -8.80 -7.90 -3.98
CA VAL A 388 -7.47 -7.53 -4.47
C VAL A 388 -7.39 -7.74 -5.97
N SER A 389 -6.94 -6.71 -6.69
CA SER A 389 -6.67 -6.83 -8.12
C SER A 389 -5.23 -7.29 -8.38
N ASP A 390 -5.04 -8.03 -9.48
CA ASP A 390 -3.73 -8.47 -9.92
C ASP A 390 -3.56 -8.25 -11.42
N ASN A 391 -2.36 -7.87 -11.84
CA ASN A 391 -2.05 -7.53 -13.22
C ASN A 391 -1.79 -8.76 -14.07
N GLU A 392 -2.22 -8.68 -15.33
CA GLU A 392 -1.82 -9.58 -16.40
C GLU A 392 -0.29 -9.81 -16.42
N GLY A 393 0.10 -11.04 -16.71
CA GLY A 393 1.49 -11.44 -16.88
C GLY A 393 1.67 -12.96 -16.85
N GLN A 394 2.84 -13.41 -16.47
CA GLN A 394 3.13 -14.83 -16.31
C GLN A 394 2.16 -15.44 -15.30
N TRP A 395 1.52 -16.56 -15.64
CA TRP A 395 0.55 -17.24 -14.78
C TRP A 395 -0.66 -16.37 -14.38
N THR A 396 -0.82 -15.21 -14.98
CA THR A 396 -1.95 -14.30 -14.81
C THR A 396 -2.42 -13.90 -16.21
N PRO A 397 -3.30 -14.72 -16.82
CA PRO A 397 -3.61 -14.63 -18.26
C PRO A 397 -4.28 -13.31 -18.69
N ALA A 398 -5.02 -12.68 -17.80
CA ALA A 398 -5.61 -11.35 -17.93
C ALA A 398 -5.60 -10.66 -16.58
N SER A 399 -5.83 -9.36 -16.51
CA SER A 399 -6.06 -8.66 -15.24
C SER A 399 -7.25 -9.28 -14.52
N ARG A 400 -7.22 -9.30 -13.19
CA ARG A 400 -8.24 -9.98 -12.40
C ARG A 400 -8.50 -9.31 -11.06
N ILE A 401 -9.73 -9.39 -10.59
CA ILE A 401 -10.13 -9.01 -9.24
C ILE A 401 -10.45 -10.28 -8.48
N ASN A 402 -9.79 -10.48 -7.34
CA ASN A 402 -9.98 -11.64 -6.48
C ASN A 402 -10.72 -11.23 -5.21
N MET A 403 -11.60 -12.08 -4.72
CA MET A 403 -12.23 -11.91 -3.41
C MET A 403 -11.60 -12.92 -2.46
N LEU A 404 -11.08 -12.43 -1.32
CA LEU A 404 -10.46 -13.27 -0.31
C LEU A 404 -11.52 -13.99 0.51
N ARG A 405 -11.27 -15.27 0.77
CA ARG A 405 -12.05 -16.03 1.75
C ARG A 405 -11.59 -15.68 3.16
N PRO A 406 -12.49 -15.53 4.14
CA PRO A 406 -12.08 -15.36 5.52
C PRO A 406 -11.12 -16.48 5.95
N PRO A 407 -10.02 -16.17 6.64
CA PRO A 407 -9.07 -17.20 7.08
C PRO A 407 -9.75 -18.17 8.04
N VAL A 408 -9.57 -19.50 7.77
CA VAL A 408 -10.09 -20.59 8.60
C VAL A 408 -8.91 -21.45 9.06
N PRO A 409 -8.75 -21.73 10.36
CA PRO A 409 -7.67 -22.56 10.85
C PRO A 409 -7.63 -23.92 10.14
N GLY A 410 -6.45 -24.32 9.65
CA GLY A 410 -6.24 -25.58 8.94
C GLY A 410 -6.62 -25.60 7.46
N ARG A 411 -7.27 -24.55 6.93
CA ARG A 411 -7.46 -24.37 5.49
C ARG A 411 -6.21 -23.75 4.87
N PRO A 412 -5.72 -24.27 3.73
CA PRO A 412 -4.66 -23.61 2.97
C PRO A 412 -5.08 -22.19 2.58
N LEU A 413 -4.11 -21.27 2.50
CA LEU A 413 -4.33 -19.91 2.01
C LEU A 413 -4.87 -19.94 0.58
N ASP A 414 -5.67 -18.95 0.24
CA ASP A 414 -6.11 -18.72 -1.14
C ASP A 414 -4.88 -18.57 -2.04
N PHE A 415 -4.92 -19.20 -3.22
CA PHE A 415 -3.87 -19.14 -4.22
C PHE A 415 -4.40 -18.54 -5.51
N PHE A 416 -3.92 -17.34 -5.85
CA PHE A 416 -4.45 -16.57 -6.97
C PHE A 416 -3.70 -16.75 -8.30
N GLY A 417 -2.90 -17.80 -8.45
CA GLY A 417 -2.47 -18.30 -9.75
C GLY A 417 -1.03 -18.00 -10.13
N TYR A 418 -0.31 -17.06 -9.51
CA TYR A 418 1.10 -16.84 -9.82
C TYR A 418 1.98 -17.93 -9.19
N VAL A 419 2.26 -18.97 -9.96
CA VAL A 419 2.96 -20.20 -9.52
C VAL A 419 4.31 -19.94 -8.85
N PRO A 420 5.18 -19.02 -9.35
CA PRO A 420 6.46 -18.75 -8.69
C PRO A 420 6.36 -18.33 -7.23
N GLN A 421 5.24 -17.76 -6.80
CA GLN A 421 5.00 -17.34 -5.42
C GLN A 421 3.78 -18.04 -4.81
N SER A 422 3.65 -19.33 -5.09
CA SER A 422 2.58 -20.15 -4.48
C SER A 422 2.82 -20.45 -3.01
N HIS A 423 4.06 -20.41 -2.57
CA HIS A 423 4.50 -20.80 -1.22
C HIS A 423 4.02 -22.20 -0.82
N ARG A 424 4.04 -23.12 -1.79
CA ARG A 424 3.69 -24.54 -1.62
C ARG A 424 4.87 -25.41 -2.00
N ASP A 425 5.03 -26.54 -1.31
CA ASP A 425 6.10 -27.50 -1.58
C ASP A 425 6.00 -28.11 -2.99
N THR A 426 4.77 -28.28 -3.46
CA THR A 426 4.49 -28.80 -4.82
C THR A 426 3.81 -27.70 -5.63
N PRO A 427 4.27 -27.39 -6.86
CA PRO A 427 3.64 -26.43 -7.72
C PRO A 427 2.13 -26.74 -7.89
N PRO A 428 1.25 -25.74 -7.70
CA PRO A 428 -0.19 -25.93 -7.88
C PRO A 428 -0.54 -26.26 -9.33
N THR A 429 -1.56 -27.07 -9.53
CA THR A 429 -2.12 -27.40 -10.85
C THR A 429 -3.43 -26.68 -11.14
N ASP A 430 -3.96 -25.90 -10.19
CA ASP A 430 -5.14 -25.07 -10.30
C ASP A 430 -5.01 -23.87 -9.35
N TYR A 431 -5.93 -22.90 -9.48
CA TYR A 431 -5.95 -21.66 -8.71
C TYR A 431 -7.38 -21.31 -8.26
N ASP A 432 -7.50 -20.49 -7.21
CA ASP A 432 -8.80 -19.98 -6.76
C ASP A 432 -9.37 -19.01 -7.80
N ARG A 433 -10.65 -19.20 -8.15
CA ARG A 433 -11.33 -18.44 -9.18
C ARG A 433 -11.44 -16.97 -8.80
N PRO A 434 -11.14 -16.02 -9.72
CA PRO A 434 -11.34 -14.61 -9.44
C PRO A 434 -12.84 -14.26 -9.37
N LEU A 435 -13.12 -13.17 -8.67
CA LEU A 435 -14.43 -12.52 -8.75
C LEU A 435 -14.74 -12.10 -10.19
N CYS A 436 -13.76 -11.49 -10.86
CA CYS A 436 -13.90 -11.01 -12.23
C CYS A 436 -12.56 -11.02 -12.96
N TRP A 437 -12.55 -11.56 -14.19
CA TRP A 437 -11.51 -11.33 -15.19
C TRP A 437 -11.80 -10.03 -15.93
N ILE A 438 -10.74 -9.28 -16.27
CA ILE A 438 -10.85 -8.03 -17.02
C ILE A 438 -10.00 -8.14 -18.29
N PRO A 439 -10.60 -8.00 -19.48
CA PRO A 439 -9.86 -8.15 -20.74
C PRO A 439 -8.73 -7.14 -20.89
N HIS A 440 -7.62 -7.57 -21.46
CA HIS A 440 -6.44 -6.77 -21.73
C HIS A 440 -6.77 -5.43 -22.45
N ARG A 441 -7.73 -5.43 -23.37
CA ARG A 441 -8.10 -4.21 -24.12
C ARG A 441 -8.70 -3.09 -23.28
N ILE A 442 -9.15 -3.36 -22.05
CA ILE A 442 -9.76 -2.36 -21.16
C ILE A 442 -8.98 -2.14 -19.85
N ASP A 443 -8.17 -3.11 -19.43
CA ASP A 443 -7.28 -2.98 -18.28
C ASP A 443 -5.96 -3.72 -18.50
N THR A 444 -4.85 -3.03 -18.31
CA THR A 444 -3.49 -3.61 -18.47
C THR A 444 -2.66 -3.56 -17.19
N SER A 445 -3.09 -2.79 -16.22
CA SER A 445 -2.39 -2.60 -14.93
C SER A 445 -3.41 -2.13 -13.93
N SER A 446 -3.98 -3.07 -13.23
CA SER A 446 -5.05 -2.84 -12.25
C SER A 446 -4.61 -1.89 -11.13
N GLY A 447 -5.52 -1.08 -10.64
CA GLY A 447 -5.36 -0.21 -9.48
C GLY A 447 -6.21 -0.69 -8.30
N GLY A 448 -6.56 0.22 -7.39
CA GLY A 448 -7.33 -0.07 -6.19
C GLY A 448 -8.83 -0.15 -6.40
N GLU A 449 -9.50 -0.67 -5.38
CA GLU A 449 -10.95 -0.77 -5.30
C GLU A 449 -11.48 0.06 -4.13
N ALA A 450 -12.72 0.55 -4.28
CA ALA A 450 -13.44 1.16 -3.18
C ALA A 450 -14.90 0.70 -3.15
N TYR A 451 -15.36 0.29 -1.97
CA TYR A 451 -16.76 -0.02 -1.71
C TYR A 451 -17.59 1.27 -1.69
N ILE A 452 -18.76 1.27 -2.34
CA ILE A 452 -19.66 2.43 -2.40
C ILE A 452 -20.54 2.41 -1.15
N PRO A 453 -20.31 3.33 -0.18
CA PRO A 453 -20.85 3.17 1.17
C PRO A 453 -22.32 3.57 1.29
N ASP A 454 -22.78 4.53 0.48
CA ASP A 454 -24.11 5.10 0.58
C ASP A 454 -24.62 5.67 -0.75
N ASP A 455 -25.83 6.26 -0.75
CA ASP A 455 -26.51 6.76 -1.93
C ASP A 455 -26.07 8.20 -2.35
N ARG A 456 -25.15 8.85 -1.63
CA ARG A 456 -24.67 10.19 -1.96
C ARG A 456 -23.89 10.25 -3.28
N TRP A 457 -23.36 9.10 -3.71
CA TRP A 457 -22.68 8.96 -5.00
C TRP A 457 -23.55 8.24 -6.06
N GLY A 458 -24.88 8.34 -5.96
CA GLY A 458 -25.82 7.76 -6.92
C GLY A 458 -26.29 6.35 -6.54
N PRO A 459 -26.86 5.59 -7.50
CA PRO A 459 -27.67 4.41 -7.19
C PRO A 459 -26.85 3.11 -6.98
N TYR A 460 -25.55 3.18 -6.77
CA TYR A 460 -24.66 2.00 -6.73
C TYR A 460 -24.21 1.59 -5.33
N LYS A 461 -24.87 2.08 -4.29
CA LYS A 461 -24.62 1.65 -2.91
C LYS A 461 -24.53 0.12 -2.81
N GLY A 462 -23.50 -0.37 -2.13
CA GLY A 462 -23.26 -1.80 -1.95
C GLY A 462 -22.47 -2.46 -3.06
N GLN A 463 -22.20 -1.76 -4.15
CA GLN A 463 -21.31 -2.17 -5.22
C GLN A 463 -19.91 -1.55 -5.02
N TRP A 464 -19.04 -1.71 -5.99
CA TRP A 464 -17.65 -1.28 -5.92
C TRP A 464 -17.25 -0.44 -7.12
N VAL A 465 -16.20 0.34 -6.96
CA VAL A 465 -15.46 0.89 -8.08
C VAL A 465 -14.09 0.21 -8.15
N HIS A 466 -13.58 0.07 -9.36
CA HIS A 466 -12.25 -0.43 -9.67
C HIS A 466 -11.52 0.59 -10.54
N THR A 467 -10.21 0.76 -10.33
CA THR A 467 -9.37 1.67 -11.11
C THR A 467 -8.34 0.91 -11.95
N SER A 468 -8.00 1.44 -13.10
CA SER A 468 -6.89 0.96 -13.93
C SER A 468 -5.79 2.00 -14.00
N PHE A 469 -4.61 1.63 -13.53
CA PHE A 469 -3.42 2.46 -13.69
C PHE A 469 -2.99 2.53 -15.16
N GLY A 470 -2.88 1.40 -15.83
CA GLY A 470 -2.40 1.35 -17.21
C GLY A 470 -3.30 2.07 -18.20
N MET A 471 -4.60 1.92 -18.08
CA MET A 471 -5.59 2.51 -19.00
C MET A 471 -6.15 3.85 -18.51
N SER A 472 -5.70 4.38 -17.37
CA SER A 472 -6.21 5.62 -16.78
C SER A 472 -7.74 5.62 -16.74
N ALA A 473 -8.34 4.54 -16.24
CA ALA A 473 -9.76 4.27 -16.35
C ALA A 473 -10.41 3.91 -15.02
N LEU A 474 -11.70 4.27 -14.88
CA LEU A 474 -12.56 3.93 -13.76
C LEU A 474 -13.63 2.94 -14.23
N PHE A 475 -13.93 1.95 -13.40
CA PHE A 475 -14.96 0.95 -13.63
C PHE A 475 -15.97 0.88 -12.48
N LEU A 476 -17.22 0.63 -12.80
CA LEU A 476 -18.20 0.07 -11.87
C LEU A 476 -17.93 -1.44 -11.80
N LEU A 477 -17.78 -1.98 -10.61
CA LEU A 477 -17.68 -3.41 -10.35
C LEU A 477 -18.96 -3.86 -9.65
N LEU A 478 -19.74 -4.66 -10.33
CA LEU A 478 -20.94 -5.30 -9.81
C LEU A 478 -20.59 -6.68 -9.27
N VAL A 479 -21.18 -7.05 -8.15
CA VAL A 479 -20.98 -8.35 -7.50
C VAL A 479 -22.30 -9.10 -7.44
N ASP A 480 -22.33 -10.34 -7.95
CA ASP A 480 -23.47 -11.25 -7.84
C ASP A 480 -23.24 -12.22 -6.67
N GLU A 481 -24.08 -12.08 -5.65
CA GLU A 481 -24.12 -12.94 -4.46
C GLU A 481 -25.33 -13.89 -4.44
N SER A 482 -26.05 -14.03 -5.55
CA SER A 482 -27.26 -14.85 -5.62
C SER A 482 -27.01 -16.32 -5.30
N SER A 483 -25.79 -16.81 -5.50
CA SER A 483 -25.36 -18.17 -5.14
C SER A 483 -24.87 -18.31 -3.68
N GLY A 484 -25.04 -17.26 -2.86
CA GLY A 484 -24.59 -17.22 -1.47
C GLY A 484 -23.26 -16.51 -1.31
N ARG A 485 -22.78 -16.45 -0.05
CA ARG A 485 -21.55 -15.74 0.31
C ARG A 485 -20.26 -16.59 0.22
N ASP A 486 -20.33 -17.77 -0.36
CA ASP A 486 -19.13 -18.56 -0.63
C ASP A 486 -18.32 -17.87 -1.73
N PRO A 487 -17.11 -17.33 -1.44
CA PRO A 487 -16.29 -16.64 -2.43
C PRO A 487 -15.98 -17.45 -3.69
N GLY A 488 -16.01 -18.78 -3.62
CA GLY A 488 -15.87 -19.65 -4.78
C GLY A 488 -17.12 -19.69 -5.70
N LEU A 489 -18.22 -19.08 -5.26
CA LEU A 489 -19.49 -18.98 -6.02
C LEU A 489 -19.84 -17.54 -6.37
N VAL A 490 -19.17 -16.56 -5.74
CA VAL A 490 -19.36 -15.14 -6.04
C VAL A 490 -18.74 -14.84 -7.39
N GLN A 491 -19.41 -14.02 -8.17
CA GLN A 491 -19.00 -13.65 -9.52
C GLN A 491 -19.22 -12.17 -9.76
N GLY A 492 -18.46 -11.59 -10.68
CA GLY A 492 -18.42 -10.15 -10.86
C GLY A 492 -18.54 -9.72 -12.33
N ALA A 493 -18.86 -8.46 -12.49
CA ALA A 493 -18.93 -7.80 -13.78
C ALA A 493 -18.37 -6.39 -13.70
N VAL A 494 -17.62 -5.96 -14.71
CA VAL A 494 -17.08 -4.60 -14.78
C VAL A 494 -17.68 -3.84 -15.97
N ILE A 495 -17.97 -2.56 -15.75
CA ILE A 495 -18.45 -1.61 -16.78
C ILE A 495 -17.59 -0.36 -16.69
N LYS A 496 -16.95 0.04 -17.80
CA LYS A 496 -16.07 1.21 -17.83
C LYS A 496 -16.88 2.51 -17.79
N PHE A 497 -16.50 3.44 -16.89
CA PHE A 497 -17.00 4.81 -16.92
C PHE A 497 -16.44 5.56 -18.14
N PRO A 498 -17.25 6.39 -18.82
CA PRO A 498 -16.81 7.18 -19.97
C PRO A 498 -16.05 8.45 -19.52
N LEU A 499 -15.16 8.33 -18.55
CA LEU A 499 -14.36 9.42 -18.01
C LEU A 499 -12.90 9.26 -18.43
N ALA A 500 -12.22 10.36 -18.74
CA ALA A 500 -10.82 10.36 -19.15
C ALA A 500 -9.96 11.05 -18.07
N PHE A 501 -8.96 10.34 -17.59
CA PHE A 501 -8.01 10.82 -16.59
C PHE A 501 -6.65 11.09 -17.22
N ASP A 502 -5.97 12.14 -16.74
CA ASP A 502 -4.65 12.54 -17.24
C ASP A 502 -3.50 11.76 -16.59
N THR A 503 -3.79 10.93 -15.58
CA THR A 503 -2.81 10.08 -14.89
C THR A 503 -3.27 8.64 -14.86
N GLY A 504 -2.37 7.72 -14.64
CA GLY A 504 -2.71 6.35 -14.24
C GLY A 504 -3.32 6.38 -12.84
N ILE A 505 -4.62 6.15 -12.73
CA ILE A 505 -5.34 6.21 -11.46
C ILE A 505 -5.26 4.89 -10.70
N MET A 506 -5.04 4.96 -9.37
CA MET A 506 -4.83 3.74 -8.59
C MET A 506 -5.40 3.74 -7.16
N ARG A 507 -5.80 4.88 -6.62
CA ARG A 507 -6.26 4.97 -5.22
C ARG A 507 -7.62 5.67 -5.13
N PRO A 508 -8.72 4.91 -5.29
CA PRO A 508 -10.07 5.44 -5.12
C PRO A 508 -10.44 5.50 -3.62
N ARG A 509 -11.03 6.60 -3.18
CA ARG A 509 -11.57 6.77 -1.82
C ARG A 509 -12.81 7.64 -1.84
N PHE A 510 -13.81 7.26 -1.04
CA PHE A 510 -14.97 8.13 -0.81
C PHE A 510 -14.68 9.10 0.32
N ASN A 511 -14.89 10.40 0.06
CA ASN A 511 -14.78 11.42 1.10
C ASN A 511 -15.98 11.31 2.05
N PRO A 512 -15.77 11.07 3.34
CA PRO A 512 -16.86 10.90 4.31
C PRO A 512 -17.71 12.15 4.49
N ALA A 513 -17.17 13.35 4.22
CA ALA A 513 -17.89 14.60 4.39
C ALA A 513 -18.95 14.82 3.31
N ASP A 514 -18.62 14.62 2.03
CA ASP A 514 -19.52 14.88 0.89
C ASP A 514 -20.04 13.62 0.19
N GLY A 515 -19.45 12.45 0.48
CA GLY A 515 -19.80 11.16 -0.13
C GLY A 515 -19.34 11.01 -1.58
N GLN A 516 -18.55 11.95 -2.11
CA GLN A 516 -18.04 11.87 -3.47
C GLN A 516 -16.81 10.98 -3.56
N LEU A 517 -16.60 10.39 -4.73
CA LEU A 517 -15.42 9.60 -5.02
C LEU A 517 -14.25 10.49 -5.41
N PHE A 518 -13.11 10.30 -4.74
CA PHE A 518 -11.85 10.89 -5.14
C PHE A 518 -10.88 9.81 -5.60
N VAL A 519 -10.00 10.16 -6.55
CA VAL A 519 -9.04 9.23 -7.12
C VAL A 519 -7.69 9.90 -7.23
N ALA A 520 -6.66 9.29 -6.65
CA ALA A 520 -5.28 9.73 -6.81
C ALA A 520 -4.55 8.81 -7.80
N GLY A 521 -3.57 9.38 -8.51
CA GLY A 521 -2.79 8.63 -9.47
C GLY A 521 -1.44 9.24 -9.78
N ILE A 522 -0.62 8.46 -10.49
CA ILE A 522 0.69 8.85 -10.99
C ILE A 522 0.82 8.57 -12.49
N GLY A 523 1.76 9.28 -13.13
CA GLY A 523 2.27 8.96 -14.46
C GLY A 523 3.77 8.74 -14.43
N GLY A 524 4.37 8.56 -15.59
CA GLY A 524 5.83 8.43 -15.74
C GLY A 524 6.46 7.18 -15.08
N GLY A 525 7.50 6.62 -15.66
CA GLY A 525 8.25 5.50 -15.11
C GLY A 525 7.63 4.11 -15.28
N TRP A 526 6.31 3.96 -15.18
CA TRP A 526 5.56 2.76 -15.59
C TRP A 526 4.64 3.10 -16.76
N GLN A 527 4.34 2.12 -17.61
CA GLN A 527 3.47 2.32 -18.76
C GLN A 527 2.04 2.61 -18.33
N THR A 528 1.57 3.82 -18.62
CA THR A 528 0.19 4.26 -18.45
C THR A 528 -0.23 5.12 -19.64
N SER A 529 -1.52 5.18 -19.95
CA SER A 529 -2.07 6.13 -20.93
C SER A 529 -2.09 7.57 -20.43
N GLY A 530 -1.91 7.80 -19.12
CA GLY A 530 -1.84 9.12 -18.52
C GLY A 530 -0.57 9.88 -18.89
N THR A 531 -0.67 11.20 -19.02
CA THR A 531 0.39 12.10 -19.46
C THR A 531 0.98 12.97 -18.36
N ARG A 532 0.31 13.08 -17.21
CA ARG A 532 0.77 13.87 -16.04
C ARG A 532 1.42 12.97 -14.99
N ASP A 533 2.46 13.50 -14.34
CA ASP A 533 3.22 12.80 -13.29
C ASP A 533 2.43 12.50 -12.03
N GLY A 534 1.49 13.35 -11.67
CA GLY A 534 0.60 13.17 -10.55
C GLY A 534 -0.76 13.84 -10.76
N GLY A 535 -1.79 13.35 -10.08
CA GLY A 535 -3.13 13.92 -10.19
C GLY A 535 -4.03 13.52 -9.03
N LEU A 536 -4.95 14.43 -8.70
CA LEU A 536 -6.04 14.21 -7.76
C LEU A 536 -7.34 14.65 -8.44
N TYR A 537 -8.31 13.76 -8.47
CA TYR A 537 -9.58 13.98 -9.17
C TYR A 537 -10.75 13.69 -8.24
N ARG A 538 -11.86 14.42 -8.45
CA ARG A 538 -13.16 14.12 -7.86
C ARG A 538 -14.12 13.64 -8.95
N VAL A 539 -14.60 12.41 -8.85
CA VAL A 539 -15.69 11.89 -9.66
C VAL A 539 -16.99 12.24 -8.95
N ARG A 540 -17.58 13.36 -9.38
CA ARG A 540 -18.73 13.95 -8.71
C ARG A 540 -20.04 13.49 -9.34
N PHE A 541 -20.94 12.95 -8.49
CA PHE A 541 -22.34 12.74 -8.86
C PHE A 541 -23.08 14.07 -8.86
N THR A 542 -23.66 14.43 -10.00
CA THR A 542 -24.32 15.74 -10.19
C THR A 542 -25.75 15.81 -9.65
N GLY A 543 -26.26 14.72 -9.11
CA GLY A 543 -27.63 14.62 -8.60
C GLY A 543 -28.67 14.41 -9.71
N GLY A 544 -29.93 14.47 -9.33
CA GLY A 544 -31.06 14.22 -10.22
C GLY A 544 -31.53 12.75 -10.20
N PRO A 545 -32.67 12.46 -10.84
CA PRO A 545 -33.11 11.07 -10.96
C PRO A 545 -32.07 10.31 -11.77
N PRO A 546 -31.55 9.18 -11.27
CA PRO A 546 -30.54 8.42 -12.00
C PRO A 546 -31.17 7.87 -13.28
N PRO A 547 -30.69 8.26 -14.46
CA PRO A 547 -31.07 7.58 -15.68
C PRO A 547 -30.49 6.16 -15.68
N PRO A 548 -31.06 5.23 -16.39
CA PRO A 548 -30.60 3.84 -16.43
C PRO A 548 -29.36 3.68 -17.31
N TYR A 549 -28.26 4.44 -16.99
CA TYR A 549 -27.03 4.34 -17.79
C TYR A 549 -26.36 3.00 -17.63
N PHE A 550 -26.12 2.58 -16.36
CA PHE A 550 -25.56 1.28 -16.04
C PHE A 550 -26.52 0.51 -15.16
N PRO A 551 -26.49 -0.82 -15.20
CA PRO A 551 -27.23 -1.62 -14.24
C PRO A 551 -26.68 -1.38 -12.81
N THR A 552 -27.57 -1.47 -11.83
CA THR A 552 -27.23 -1.38 -10.41
C THR A 552 -26.93 -2.75 -9.79
N ALA A 553 -27.35 -3.81 -10.46
CA ALA A 553 -27.07 -5.19 -10.11
C ALA A 553 -27.13 -6.08 -11.35
N PHE A 554 -26.44 -7.22 -11.28
CA PHE A 554 -26.65 -8.33 -12.19
C PHE A 554 -26.80 -9.63 -11.42
N HIS A 555 -27.48 -10.62 -11.97
CA HIS A 555 -27.64 -11.96 -11.42
C HIS A 555 -27.51 -13.00 -12.50
N VAL A 556 -26.81 -14.08 -12.20
CA VAL A 556 -26.77 -15.28 -13.02
C VAL A 556 -27.88 -16.23 -12.53
N LEU A 557 -28.78 -16.62 -13.46
CA LEU A 557 -29.89 -17.54 -13.22
C LEU A 557 -29.65 -18.84 -13.99
N PRO A 558 -30.44 -19.92 -13.74
CA PRO A 558 -30.34 -21.16 -14.50
C PRO A 558 -30.43 -20.94 -15.97
N HIS A 559 -30.06 -20.62 -16.89
CA HIS A 559 -30.21 -20.32 -18.31
C HIS A 559 -30.41 -18.82 -18.60
N ALA A 560 -30.07 -17.90 -17.68
CA ALA A 560 -30.26 -16.49 -17.95
C ALA A 560 -29.25 -15.60 -17.24
N VAL A 561 -29.06 -14.40 -17.80
CA VAL A 561 -28.39 -13.28 -17.10
C VAL A 561 -29.41 -12.16 -16.94
N GLN A 562 -29.51 -11.64 -15.73
CA GLN A 562 -30.46 -10.60 -15.39
C GLN A 562 -29.74 -9.32 -14.99
N PHE A 563 -30.20 -8.16 -15.47
CA PHE A 563 -29.71 -6.84 -15.11
C PHE A 563 -30.82 -6.00 -14.49
N THR A 564 -30.53 -5.32 -13.38
CA THR A 564 -31.47 -4.39 -12.73
C THR A 564 -30.95 -2.96 -12.86
N PHE A 565 -31.87 -2.03 -13.14
CA PHE A 565 -31.57 -0.61 -13.36
C PHE A 565 -32.29 0.27 -12.32
N ALA A 566 -31.72 1.43 -12.03
CA ALA A 566 -32.29 2.40 -11.10
C ALA A 566 -33.61 3.05 -11.64
N ALA A 567 -33.71 3.19 -12.94
CA ALA A 567 -34.86 3.80 -13.62
C ALA A 567 -35.40 2.90 -14.75
N PRO A 568 -36.67 3.08 -15.17
CA PRO A 568 -37.28 2.26 -16.24
C PRO A 568 -36.61 2.45 -17.60
N LEU A 569 -36.52 1.36 -18.34
CA LEU A 569 -36.14 1.31 -19.75
C LEU A 569 -37.35 1.52 -20.67
N ASP A 570 -37.11 1.92 -21.90
CA ASP A 570 -38.10 1.88 -22.95
C ASP A 570 -38.48 0.43 -23.27
N ARG A 571 -39.78 0.12 -23.22
CA ARG A 571 -40.28 -1.26 -23.34
C ARG A 571 -39.99 -1.90 -24.69
N ALA A 572 -40.06 -1.11 -25.76
CA ALA A 572 -39.87 -1.64 -27.11
C ALA A 572 -38.39 -2.00 -27.34
N SER A 573 -37.48 -1.09 -27.02
CA SER A 573 -36.06 -1.32 -27.22
C SER A 573 -35.48 -2.35 -26.24
N ALA A 574 -35.95 -2.38 -24.99
CA ALA A 574 -35.42 -3.30 -23.99
C ALA A 574 -35.85 -4.75 -24.20
N ALA A 575 -37.00 -4.97 -24.81
CA ALA A 575 -37.52 -6.33 -25.14
C ALA A 575 -37.09 -6.80 -26.54
N ASP A 576 -36.41 -5.98 -27.31
CA ASP A 576 -35.91 -6.36 -28.63
C ASP A 576 -34.62 -7.19 -28.50
N GLU A 577 -34.65 -8.43 -28.93
CA GLU A 577 -33.50 -9.34 -28.90
C GLU A 577 -32.30 -8.78 -29.70
N GLN A 578 -32.58 -8.06 -30.80
CA GLN A 578 -31.56 -7.46 -31.65
C GLN A 578 -30.86 -6.26 -30.98
N GLY A 579 -31.44 -5.73 -29.92
CA GLY A 579 -30.81 -4.71 -29.07
C GLY A 579 -29.72 -5.22 -28.13
N TRP A 580 -29.42 -6.53 -28.15
CA TRP A 580 -28.44 -7.15 -27.24
C TRP A 580 -27.46 -8.01 -28.04
N ALA A 581 -26.18 -7.77 -27.85
CA ALA A 581 -25.09 -8.60 -28.35
C ALA A 581 -24.34 -9.25 -27.18
N ALA A 582 -23.95 -10.51 -27.35
CA ALA A 582 -23.13 -11.21 -26.37
C ALA A 582 -22.10 -12.12 -27.04
N GLU A 583 -20.93 -12.18 -26.49
CA GLU A 583 -19.84 -13.07 -26.88
C GLU A 583 -19.09 -13.57 -25.66
N GLN A 584 -18.38 -14.71 -25.78
CA GLN A 584 -17.66 -15.32 -24.69
C GLN A 584 -16.33 -15.91 -25.15
N TRP A 585 -15.38 -15.99 -24.20
CA TRP A 585 -14.05 -16.59 -24.41
C TRP A 585 -13.41 -17.06 -23.12
N GLY A 586 -12.31 -17.79 -23.25
CA GLY A 586 -11.50 -18.23 -22.14
C GLY A 586 -10.05 -17.80 -22.29
N TYR A 587 -9.27 -18.11 -21.28
CA TYR A 587 -7.83 -17.84 -21.22
C TYR A 587 -7.07 -19.12 -20.84
N HIS A 588 -5.81 -19.22 -21.26
CA HIS A 588 -4.92 -20.28 -20.82
C HIS A 588 -4.04 -19.83 -19.66
N TRP A 589 -4.11 -20.55 -18.56
CA TRP A 589 -3.26 -20.32 -17.41
C TRP A 589 -1.92 -21.05 -17.60
N GLU A 590 -0.89 -20.30 -17.98
CA GLU A 590 0.43 -20.83 -18.31
C GLU A 590 1.56 -19.86 -17.95
N ALA A 591 2.81 -20.32 -18.04
CA ALA A 591 4.00 -19.52 -17.70
C ALA A 591 4.28 -18.35 -18.67
N LYS A 592 3.60 -18.28 -19.80
CA LYS A 592 3.71 -17.14 -20.72
C LYS A 592 3.10 -15.89 -20.14
N TYR A 593 3.52 -14.75 -20.66
CA TYR A 593 2.96 -13.45 -20.31
C TYR A 593 1.61 -13.25 -21.01
N GLY A 594 0.56 -13.08 -20.22
CA GLY A 594 -0.79 -12.92 -20.73
C GLY A 594 -1.31 -14.14 -21.50
N SER A 595 -2.54 -14.08 -21.93
CA SER A 595 -3.17 -15.10 -22.79
C SER A 595 -3.93 -14.43 -23.91
N PRO A 596 -3.81 -14.91 -25.15
CA PRO A 596 -4.84 -14.60 -26.17
C PRO A 596 -6.22 -15.04 -25.71
N ASP A 597 -7.23 -14.44 -26.31
CA ASP A 597 -8.62 -14.87 -26.15
C ASP A 597 -8.82 -16.16 -26.94
N PHE A 598 -9.35 -17.21 -26.29
CA PHE A 598 -9.62 -18.51 -26.89
C PHE A 598 -11.11 -18.81 -26.93
N SER A 599 -11.55 -19.41 -28.03
CA SER A 599 -12.91 -19.93 -28.16
C SER A 599 -13.22 -20.91 -27.03
N VAL A 600 -14.37 -20.78 -26.40
CA VAL A 600 -14.88 -21.73 -25.39
C VAL A 600 -15.24 -23.07 -26.04
N LYS A 601 -15.77 -23.06 -27.30
CA LYS A 601 -16.15 -24.24 -28.06
C LYS A 601 -14.96 -25.03 -28.58
N ASP A 602 -13.87 -24.32 -28.93
CA ASP A 602 -12.59 -24.93 -29.34
C ASP A 602 -11.41 -24.21 -28.66
N PRO A 603 -11.00 -24.66 -27.47
CA PRO A 603 -9.94 -24.01 -26.70
C PRO A 603 -8.55 -23.97 -27.37
N LYS A 604 -8.40 -24.57 -28.54
CA LYS A 604 -7.16 -24.50 -29.34
C LYS A 604 -7.20 -23.36 -30.36
N LYS A 605 -8.35 -22.72 -30.54
CA LYS A 605 -8.57 -21.67 -31.53
C LYS A 605 -8.71 -20.32 -30.85
N ASN A 606 -7.94 -19.34 -31.32
CA ASN A 606 -8.11 -17.96 -30.90
C ASN A 606 -9.43 -17.38 -31.42
N GLY A 607 -10.08 -16.56 -30.61
CA GLY A 607 -11.29 -15.82 -30.96
C GLY A 607 -12.39 -15.95 -29.91
N HIS A 608 -13.49 -15.28 -30.19
CA HIS A 608 -14.68 -15.25 -29.35
C HIS A 608 -15.80 -16.11 -29.99
N ASP A 609 -16.60 -16.70 -29.13
CA ASP A 609 -17.80 -17.39 -29.57
C ASP A 609 -19.04 -16.50 -29.35
N PRO A 610 -19.91 -16.35 -30.32
CA PRO A 610 -21.18 -15.66 -30.11
C PRO A 610 -22.06 -16.45 -29.12
N VAL A 611 -22.75 -15.71 -28.24
CA VAL A 611 -23.69 -16.24 -27.27
C VAL A 611 -25.11 -16.00 -27.83
N ASP A 612 -25.90 -17.07 -27.93
CA ASP A 612 -27.26 -17.01 -28.41
C ASP A 612 -28.22 -16.54 -27.32
N ILE A 613 -28.81 -15.36 -27.50
CA ILE A 613 -29.87 -14.80 -26.66
C ILE A 613 -31.20 -15.15 -27.31
N LYS A 614 -31.89 -16.12 -26.74
CA LYS A 614 -33.14 -16.67 -27.35
C LYS A 614 -34.33 -15.75 -27.15
N SER A 615 -34.40 -15.05 -26.04
CA SER A 615 -35.46 -14.09 -25.75
C SER A 615 -35.06 -13.11 -24.69
N VAL A 616 -35.72 -11.97 -24.66
CA VAL A 616 -35.52 -10.91 -23.67
C VAL A 616 -36.84 -10.60 -22.98
N THR A 617 -36.81 -10.59 -21.64
CA THR A 617 -37.99 -10.27 -20.82
C THR A 617 -37.73 -9.04 -19.98
N LEU A 618 -38.63 -8.06 -20.03
CA LEU A 618 -38.65 -6.87 -19.21
C LEU A 618 -39.70 -6.97 -18.10
N SER A 619 -39.31 -6.69 -16.85
CA SER A 619 -40.24 -6.66 -15.72
C SER A 619 -41.35 -5.64 -15.87
N ALA A 620 -42.44 -5.82 -15.08
CA ALA A 620 -43.62 -4.95 -15.15
C ALA A 620 -43.29 -3.47 -14.85
N ASP A 621 -42.36 -3.20 -13.95
CA ASP A 621 -41.87 -1.86 -13.59
C ASP A 621 -40.88 -1.28 -14.61
N GLY A 622 -40.45 -2.07 -15.59
CA GLY A 622 -39.51 -1.66 -16.65
C GLY A 622 -38.05 -1.56 -16.18
N LYS A 623 -37.70 -2.08 -15.02
CA LYS A 623 -36.35 -1.91 -14.43
C LYS A 623 -35.48 -3.14 -14.49
N THR A 624 -36.04 -4.32 -14.72
CA THR A 624 -35.25 -5.55 -14.73
C THR A 624 -35.38 -6.25 -16.08
N VAL A 625 -34.24 -6.49 -16.72
CA VAL A 625 -34.14 -7.22 -17.99
C VAL A 625 -33.54 -8.59 -17.71
N THR A 626 -34.16 -9.62 -18.24
CA THR A 626 -33.69 -11.01 -18.19
C THR A 626 -33.41 -11.49 -19.62
N LEU A 627 -32.13 -11.85 -19.87
CA LEU A 627 -31.67 -12.41 -21.15
C LEU A 627 -31.70 -13.94 -21.03
N ASP A 628 -32.59 -14.61 -21.78
CA ASP A 628 -32.65 -16.08 -21.82
C ASP A 628 -31.53 -16.62 -22.70
N ILE A 629 -30.60 -17.35 -22.09
CA ILE A 629 -29.40 -17.93 -22.68
C ILE A 629 -29.38 -19.43 -22.39
N PRO A 630 -30.06 -20.26 -23.24
CA PRO A 630 -30.23 -21.70 -22.94
C PRO A 630 -28.93 -22.50 -22.76
N GLY A 631 -27.86 -22.03 -23.37
CA GLY A 631 -26.51 -22.63 -23.26
C GLY A 631 -25.59 -21.99 -22.21
N LEU A 632 -26.14 -21.24 -21.26
CA LEU A 632 -25.34 -20.57 -20.22
C LEU A 632 -24.59 -21.59 -19.38
N ALA A 633 -23.27 -21.40 -19.29
CA ALA A 633 -22.36 -22.24 -18.51
C ALA A 633 -21.27 -21.38 -17.88
N PRO A 634 -20.54 -21.89 -16.87
CA PRO A 634 -19.38 -21.20 -16.34
C PRO A 634 -18.38 -20.83 -17.43
N VAL A 635 -17.92 -19.58 -17.43
CA VAL A 635 -17.00 -19.04 -18.42
C VAL A 635 -16.10 -17.96 -17.80
N MET A 636 -14.84 -17.95 -18.22
CA MET A 636 -13.88 -16.97 -17.69
C MET A 636 -14.27 -15.54 -18.08
N GLN A 637 -14.72 -15.33 -19.33
CA GLN A 637 -15.11 -14.02 -19.80
C GLN A 637 -16.35 -14.10 -20.71
N MET A 638 -17.35 -13.30 -20.39
CA MET A 638 -18.48 -13.01 -21.26
C MET A 638 -18.63 -11.49 -21.40
N MET A 639 -18.77 -11.00 -22.60
CA MET A 639 -19.13 -9.60 -22.86
C MET A 639 -20.61 -9.53 -23.25
N ILE A 640 -21.35 -8.60 -22.65
CA ILE A 640 -22.72 -8.27 -23.02
C ILE A 640 -22.78 -6.78 -23.36
N GLN A 641 -23.30 -6.44 -24.51
CA GLN A 641 -23.41 -5.10 -25.04
C GLN A 641 -24.85 -4.79 -25.46
N PRO A 642 -25.55 -3.89 -24.75
CA PRO A 642 -26.85 -3.40 -25.12
C PRO A 642 -26.78 -2.18 -26.06
N SER A 643 -27.79 -2.02 -26.88
CA SER A 643 -28.14 -0.81 -27.63
C SER A 643 -29.61 -0.48 -27.40
N LEU A 644 -29.90 0.18 -26.28
CA LEU A 644 -31.26 0.38 -25.78
C LEU A 644 -31.60 1.87 -25.65
N LYS A 645 -32.80 2.13 -25.13
CA LYS A 645 -33.25 3.47 -24.72
C LYS A 645 -33.80 3.43 -23.29
N ALA A 646 -33.62 4.49 -22.57
CA ALA A 646 -34.34 4.80 -21.35
C ALA A 646 -35.83 5.14 -21.72
N ALA A 647 -36.71 5.13 -20.73
CA ALA A 647 -38.14 5.49 -20.94
C ALA A 647 -38.31 6.92 -21.47
N ASP A 648 -37.36 7.81 -21.27
CA ASP A 648 -37.35 9.17 -21.81
C ASP A 648 -36.68 9.31 -23.20
N GLY A 649 -36.34 8.17 -23.83
CA GLY A 649 -35.68 8.10 -25.12
C GLY A 649 -34.18 8.30 -25.13
N THR A 650 -33.55 8.53 -23.99
CA THR A 650 -32.07 8.63 -23.86
C THR A 650 -31.43 7.31 -24.26
N PRO A 651 -30.41 7.28 -25.15
CA PRO A 651 -29.68 6.05 -25.48
C PRO A 651 -28.99 5.45 -24.25
N VAL A 652 -29.00 4.13 -24.17
CA VAL A 652 -28.31 3.32 -23.12
C VAL A 652 -27.39 2.34 -23.82
N GLU A 653 -26.12 2.61 -23.79
CA GLU A 653 -25.05 1.85 -24.46
C GLU A 653 -23.87 1.66 -23.50
N TRP A 654 -23.42 0.44 -23.33
CA TRP A 654 -22.26 0.09 -22.51
C TRP A 654 -21.72 -1.29 -22.89
N GLU A 655 -20.54 -1.61 -22.46
CA GLU A 655 -19.96 -2.95 -22.49
C GLU A 655 -19.80 -3.46 -21.08
N CYS A 656 -20.36 -4.62 -20.79
CA CYS A 656 -20.24 -5.29 -19.50
C CYS A 656 -19.44 -6.57 -19.67
N TYR A 657 -18.38 -6.71 -18.89
CA TYR A 657 -17.51 -7.87 -18.90
C TYR A 657 -17.73 -8.67 -17.63
N LEU A 658 -18.29 -9.87 -17.78
CA LEU A 658 -18.68 -10.77 -16.69
C LEU A 658 -17.72 -11.95 -16.62
N THR A 659 -17.52 -12.44 -15.39
CA THR A 659 -17.00 -13.79 -15.14
C THR A 659 -18.14 -14.61 -14.54
N ILE A 660 -18.42 -15.78 -15.09
CA ILE A 660 -19.43 -16.70 -14.56
C ILE A 660 -18.72 -17.89 -13.97
N ASN A 661 -18.63 -17.92 -12.66
CA ASN A 661 -18.00 -19.02 -11.91
C ASN A 661 -18.97 -20.15 -11.62
N HIS A 662 -20.27 -19.84 -11.55
CA HIS A 662 -21.30 -20.78 -11.19
C HIS A 662 -22.64 -20.39 -11.85
N VAL A 663 -23.32 -21.39 -12.38
CA VAL A 663 -24.72 -21.27 -12.86
C VAL A 663 -25.62 -22.04 -11.88
N PRO A 664 -26.63 -21.39 -11.24
CA PRO A 664 -27.50 -22.05 -10.28
C PRO A 664 -28.22 -23.26 -10.89
N GLY A 665 -28.28 -24.37 -10.15
CA GLY A 665 -28.91 -25.61 -10.62
C GLY A 665 -27.99 -26.57 -11.36
N GLU A 666 -26.80 -26.19 -11.77
CA GLU A 666 -25.79 -27.09 -12.27
C GLU A 666 -25.11 -27.90 -11.16
N LYS A 667 -24.79 -29.16 -11.42
CA LYS A 667 -23.97 -29.95 -10.51
C LYS A 667 -22.57 -29.32 -10.45
N ARG A 668 -22.08 -29.04 -9.23
CA ARG A 668 -20.69 -28.63 -9.01
C ARG A 668 -19.77 -29.64 -9.72
N ILE A 669 -18.95 -29.15 -10.63
CA ILE A 669 -17.76 -29.90 -11.07
C ILE A 669 -16.76 -29.77 -9.92
N PRO A 670 -16.30 -30.87 -9.33
CA PRO A 670 -15.45 -30.86 -8.16
C PRO A 670 -14.10 -30.19 -8.37
#